data_e98b232f2aeace7ae16737bc9b8e9f5f
#
_entry.id   e98b232f2aeace7ae16737bc9b8e9f5f
#
_cell.length_a   1.000
_cell.length_b   1.000
_cell.length_c   1.000
_cell.angle_alpha   90.00
_cell.angle_beta   90.00
_cell.angle_gamma   90.00
#
_symmetry.space_group_name_H-M   'P 1'
#
loop_
_entity.id
_entity.type
_entity.pdbx_description
1 polymer ?
#
loop_
_entity_poly.entity_id
_entity_poly.type
_entity_poly.pdbx_seq_one_letter_code
_entity_poly.pdbx_strand_id
1 'polypeptide(L)'
;MHAQIGSLNNLGASLGKSFARALAACLGALSLHGVAIAQPVVVEQLTISTPGGTCRAYLATVDLLDPRVSIKVTGALPGTPTPPVGADSQLQTVPAWRTATGAKVAINANFFATLSGGYSDIVGLSVSDGVVVSPARQFGSSLPDPAIVFNADRTARIDYIAPGSTSGVQNAVAGVGPSNTDTDAGTLLITDGTNTGGGARVDPNNRNPRTVVGVNRDGTRLYLFVVDGRQTGWSVGMTNPEVADYLIKRNVWRAVNLDGGGSSSFVAALDNGTTLQNRPSDAGNVFRPVANHLGIMVNGNLSGSGERARRIVRGAWLRPPSTLTVLESTVQALAQNGIRDLFLETLYWGRDTGQTGVFPAHVFPSVSGDYLKQAIEICNKYGVRTHAWCETGYLDFGTTPSALLQANPTWVVKNIDPAASPPTGDMADQRFVNLGNPGVRAILNSYFGKLATQYHGLEGIQADYHFFPLEASNTAPWSYDTWARSAYQAQFGVDPVSFANTSGSTYHSNWVSWNRNNVTTALVQLRDAVRNVSPTSIAFSCVSFADWSSALHLSKMIDLPSWGSTNAADLYMFMAYFASTGSIEADCDRAIAAVPGKRLVVGLANLTSGTRPTVTQQLNAIKGRGLEDFAWFEANTFIANPSMLMMLSDWVTNVGAKQIGDINLDEWVDVRDRVLFDALYTGTPITRNAGNARYDLNNDNVIDGKDSVELDRLIRRWRFGEDGVVDFRDLWALRAAYTQGTGSVPAILNRWDLNADGKVDALDEGILRANATVDLTFAYDVNNDGVVTIEDLVSFSRGPTDVNKDGSINVADQEALREFLRQQEPQKMQNGTQGP
;
A
#
# COMPACT_ATOMS: atom_id res chain seq x y z
N MET A 1 3.16 -17.83 -71.69
CA MET A 1 2.40 -17.15 -70.57
C MET A 1 2.26 -18.09 -69.36
N HIS A 2 3.00 -19.16 -69.25
CA HIS A 2 2.94 -20.13 -68.15
C HIS A 2 4.24 -20.22 -67.32
N ALA A 3 5.24 -19.38 -67.66
CA ALA A 3 6.56 -19.41 -66.99
C ALA A 3 6.79 -18.19 -66.03
N GLN A 4 5.83 -17.28 -65.87
CA GLN A 4 5.98 -16.11 -64.99
C GLN A 4 5.16 -16.19 -63.67
N ILE A 5 4.33 -17.23 -63.52
CA ILE A 5 3.55 -17.42 -62.30
C ILE A 5 4.29 -18.21 -61.23
N GLY A 6 5.34 -18.98 -61.62
CA GLY A 6 6.13 -19.78 -60.70
C GLY A 6 7.14 -18.97 -59.84
N SER A 7 7.52 -17.76 -60.27
CA SER A 7 8.53 -16.96 -59.58
C SER A 7 7.94 -16.07 -58.44
N LEU A 8 6.67 -15.69 -58.54
CA LEU A 8 5.99 -14.88 -57.56
C LEU A 8 5.54 -15.67 -56.32
N ASN A 9 5.22 -16.96 -56.47
CA ASN A 9 4.88 -17.83 -55.36
C ASN A 9 6.08 -18.21 -54.45
N ASN A 10 7.28 -18.22 -55.02
CA ASN A 10 8.49 -18.50 -54.23
C ASN A 10 9.01 -17.26 -53.50
N LEU A 11 8.73 -16.02 -53.97
CA LEU A 11 9.07 -14.79 -53.24
C LEU A 11 8.11 -14.58 -52.05
N GLY A 12 6.80 -14.86 -52.20
CA GLY A 12 5.83 -14.79 -51.13
C GLY A 12 6.09 -15.76 -50.00
N ALA A 13 6.52 -16.99 -50.31
CA ALA A 13 6.86 -18.00 -49.31
C ALA A 13 8.18 -17.73 -48.59
N SER A 14 9.14 -17.06 -49.25
CA SER A 14 10.41 -16.64 -48.61
C SER A 14 10.23 -15.43 -47.68
N LEU A 15 9.42 -14.44 -48.06
CA LEU A 15 9.09 -13.27 -47.26
C LEU A 15 8.23 -13.64 -46.05
N GLY A 16 7.28 -14.56 -46.21
CA GLY A 16 6.45 -15.05 -45.09
C GLY A 16 7.28 -15.84 -44.05
N LYS A 17 8.27 -16.63 -44.46
CA LYS A 17 9.17 -17.36 -43.52
C LYS A 17 10.18 -16.45 -42.84
N SER A 18 10.65 -15.39 -43.50
CA SER A 18 11.53 -14.39 -42.89
C SER A 18 10.77 -13.51 -41.90
N PHE A 19 9.53 -13.13 -42.22
CA PHE A 19 8.67 -12.36 -41.32
C PHE A 19 8.22 -13.19 -40.13
N ALA A 20 7.90 -14.46 -40.30
CA ALA A 20 7.58 -15.37 -39.20
C ALA A 20 8.79 -15.67 -38.30
N ARG A 21 10.02 -15.74 -38.87
CA ARG A 21 11.25 -15.87 -38.08
C ARG A 21 11.64 -14.58 -37.36
N ALA A 22 11.42 -13.43 -37.97
CA ALA A 22 11.60 -12.14 -37.31
C ALA A 22 10.58 -11.92 -36.19
N LEU A 23 9.31 -12.30 -36.41
CA LEU A 23 8.26 -12.23 -35.40
C LEU A 23 8.50 -13.23 -34.25
N ALA A 24 8.98 -14.45 -34.55
CA ALA A 24 9.38 -15.44 -33.55
C ALA A 24 10.66 -15.03 -32.79
N ALA A 25 11.59 -14.32 -33.45
CA ALA A 25 12.77 -13.74 -32.78
C ALA A 25 12.41 -12.53 -31.93
N CYS A 26 11.44 -11.70 -32.36
CA CYS A 26 10.90 -10.62 -31.53
C CYS A 26 10.03 -11.14 -30.39
N LEU A 27 9.26 -12.22 -30.56
CA LEU A 27 8.50 -12.86 -29.48
C LEU A 27 9.40 -13.68 -28.53
N GLY A 28 10.56 -14.16 -29.01
CA GLY A 28 11.56 -14.83 -28.18
C GLY A 28 12.51 -13.88 -27.43
N ALA A 29 12.58 -12.60 -27.86
CA ALA A 29 13.34 -11.53 -27.19
C ALA A 29 12.46 -10.68 -26.25
N LEU A 30 11.15 -10.85 -26.28
CA LEU A 30 10.24 -10.47 -25.21
C LEU A 30 10.25 -11.58 -24.13
N SER A 31 11.45 -11.96 -23.67
CA SER A 31 11.59 -12.59 -22.37
C SER A 31 10.97 -11.60 -21.37
N LEU A 32 9.91 -12.03 -20.76
CA LEU A 32 9.32 -11.51 -19.53
C LEU A 32 10.41 -10.88 -18.64
N HIS A 33 10.70 -9.62 -18.85
CA HIS A 33 11.18 -8.80 -17.78
C HIS A 33 9.96 -8.61 -16.88
N GLY A 34 9.74 -9.58 -16.00
CA GLY A 34 8.88 -9.39 -14.88
C GLY A 34 9.39 -8.09 -14.23
N VAL A 35 8.54 -7.09 -14.16
CA VAL A 35 8.77 -5.94 -13.28
C VAL A 35 9.09 -6.57 -11.94
N ALA A 36 10.33 -6.45 -11.48
CA ALA A 36 10.74 -6.98 -10.19
C ALA A 36 9.88 -6.25 -9.17
N ILE A 37 8.89 -6.96 -8.64
CA ILE A 37 8.12 -6.49 -7.49
C ILE A 37 9.17 -6.16 -6.44
N ALA A 38 9.19 -4.92 -5.95
CA ALA A 38 10.11 -4.52 -4.90
C ALA A 38 9.96 -5.55 -3.77
N GLN A 39 11.05 -6.28 -3.51
CA GLN A 39 11.04 -7.32 -2.50
C GLN A 39 10.92 -6.63 -1.14
N PRO A 40 9.93 -6.97 -0.30
CA PRO A 40 9.77 -6.36 1.03
C PRO A 40 10.96 -6.67 1.94
N VAL A 41 11.71 -7.71 1.59
CA VAL A 41 12.93 -8.13 2.28
C VAL A 41 13.98 -8.48 1.23
N VAL A 42 15.02 -7.70 1.18
CA VAL A 42 16.21 -7.98 0.36
C VAL A 42 17.25 -8.67 1.22
N VAL A 43 17.70 -9.86 0.82
CA VAL A 43 18.70 -10.66 1.54
C VAL A 43 19.97 -10.72 0.74
N GLU A 44 21.09 -10.32 1.35
CA GLU A 44 22.42 -10.29 0.76
C GLU A 44 23.38 -11.18 1.55
N GLN A 45 24.16 -12.00 0.84
CA GLN A 45 25.35 -12.64 1.37
C GLN A 45 26.58 -11.85 0.91
N LEU A 46 27.38 -11.40 1.85
CA LEU A 46 28.41 -10.40 1.64
C LEU A 46 29.82 -10.97 1.91
N THR A 47 30.77 -10.51 1.12
CA THR A 47 32.19 -10.67 1.39
C THR A 47 32.78 -9.29 1.61
N ILE A 48 33.20 -9.00 2.85
CA ILE A 48 33.66 -7.68 3.25
C ILE A 48 35.17 -7.77 3.54
N SER A 49 35.95 -6.90 2.88
CA SER A 49 37.38 -6.74 3.19
C SER A 49 37.55 -5.74 4.32
N THR A 50 38.27 -6.13 5.35
CA THR A 50 38.62 -5.27 6.50
C THR A 50 40.15 -5.25 6.68
N PRO A 51 40.72 -4.31 7.45
CA PRO A 51 42.13 -4.32 7.75
C PRO A 51 42.63 -5.62 8.38
N GLY A 52 41.77 -6.38 9.05
CA GLY A 52 42.11 -7.67 9.66
C GLY A 52 41.94 -8.88 8.77
N GLY A 53 41.43 -8.71 7.56
CA GLY A 53 41.15 -9.79 6.62
C GLY A 53 39.72 -9.86 6.11
N THR A 54 39.40 -10.94 5.44
CA THR A 54 38.09 -11.14 4.81
C THR A 54 37.03 -11.57 5.85
N CYS A 55 35.85 -10.97 5.77
CA CYS A 55 34.66 -11.32 6.56
C CYS A 55 33.53 -11.81 5.65
N ARG A 56 32.80 -12.80 6.13
CA ARG A 56 31.53 -13.23 5.57
C ARG A 56 30.41 -12.64 6.40
N ALA A 57 29.49 -11.95 5.77
CA ALA A 57 28.37 -11.33 6.44
C ALA A 57 27.05 -11.56 5.70
N TYR A 58 25.96 -11.32 6.40
CA TYR A 58 24.59 -11.53 5.93
C TYR A 58 23.80 -10.30 6.32
N LEU A 59 23.09 -9.72 5.38
CA LEU A 59 22.27 -8.53 5.58
C LEU A 59 20.87 -8.78 5.05
N ALA A 60 19.88 -8.53 5.87
CA ALA A 60 18.52 -8.39 5.42
C ALA A 60 18.10 -6.92 5.56
N THR A 61 17.71 -6.30 4.45
CA THR A 61 17.12 -4.98 4.41
C THR A 61 15.61 -5.15 4.27
N VAL A 62 14.85 -4.63 5.21
CA VAL A 62 13.41 -4.84 5.34
C VAL A 62 12.70 -3.52 5.17
N ASP A 63 11.75 -3.44 4.27
CA ASP A 63 10.81 -2.33 4.16
C ASP A 63 9.70 -2.53 5.19
N LEU A 64 9.74 -1.80 6.29
CA LEU A 64 8.75 -1.93 7.36
C LEU A 64 7.37 -1.40 6.96
N LEU A 65 7.31 -0.51 5.98
CA LEU A 65 6.05 0.01 5.45
C LEU A 65 5.38 -1.00 4.52
N ASP A 66 6.13 -1.99 3.99
CA ASP A 66 5.51 -3.05 3.19
C ASP A 66 4.53 -3.87 4.06
N PRO A 67 3.28 -3.92 3.66
CA PRO A 67 2.21 -4.54 4.45
C PRO A 67 2.33 -6.07 4.59
N ARG A 68 3.10 -6.69 3.74
CA ARG A 68 3.41 -8.12 3.85
C ARG A 68 4.36 -8.39 5.01
N VAL A 69 5.04 -7.37 5.49
CA VAL A 69 6.01 -7.47 6.58
C VAL A 69 5.30 -7.37 7.92
N SER A 70 5.59 -8.29 8.80
CA SER A 70 5.33 -8.15 10.24
C SER A 70 6.52 -8.68 11.04
N ILE A 71 6.66 -8.15 12.25
CA ILE A 71 7.77 -8.50 13.14
C ILE A 71 7.28 -9.58 14.10
N LYS A 72 8.15 -10.55 14.37
CA LYS A 72 7.91 -11.58 15.38
C LYS A 72 9.10 -11.64 16.32
N VAL A 73 8.81 -11.62 17.60
CA VAL A 73 9.77 -11.82 18.70
C VAL A 73 9.37 -13.08 19.45
N THR A 74 10.29 -13.71 20.16
CA THR A 74 9.98 -14.85 21.05
C THR A 74 8.92 -14.44 22.07
N GLY A 75 7.82 -15.19 22.08
CA GLY A 75 6.68 -14.94 22.98
C GLY A 75 6.94 -15.38 24.41
N ALA A 76 6.04 -14.96 25.31
CA ALA A 76 6.04 -15.37 26.69
C ALA A 76 5.86 -16.90 26.84
N LEU A 77 6.45 -17.45 27.88
CA LEU A 77 6.30 -18.87 28.21
C LEU A 77 4.86 -19.24 28.51
N PRO A 78 4.39 -20.41 28.03
CA PRO A 78 3.13 -20.96 28.52
C PRO A 78 3.24 -21.30 30.02
N GLY A 79 2.15 -21.06 30.76
CA GLY A 79 2.12 -21.32 32.23
C GLY A 79 2.19 -22.79 32.62
N THR A 80 2.14 -23.71 31.65
CA THR A 80 2.21 -25.16 31.91
C THR A 80 3.12 -25.86 30.87
N PRO A 81 4.14 -26.64 31.33
CA PRO A 81 4.52 -26.85 32.74
C PRO A 81 5.05 -25.55 33.38
N THR A 82 4.98 -25.44 34.69
CA THR A 82 5.44 -24.26 35.44
C THR A 82 6.92 -24.02 35.17
N PRO A 83 7.29 -22.85 34.57
CA PRO A 83 8.70 -22.54 34.34
C PRO A 83 9.48 -22.33 35.62
N PRO A 84 10.81 -22.49 35.62
CA PRO A 84 11.66 -22.08 36.73
C PRO A 84 11.48 -20.59 37.07
N VAL A 85 11.70 -20.22 38.34
CA VAL A 85 11.67 -18.81 38.76
C VAL A 85 12.70 -18.00 37.98
N GLY A 86 12.28 -16.88 37.40
CA GLY A 86 13.11 -16.00 36.59
C GLY A 86 13.28 -16.46 35.14
N ALA A 87 12.53 -17.46 34.69
CA ALA A 87 12.56 -17.87 33.30
C ALA A 87 11.62 -17.00 32.44
N ASP A 88 12.15 -16.45 31.36
CA ASP A 88 11.41 -15.67 30.35
C ASP A 88 11.11 -16.49 29.08
N SER A 89 12.00 -17.43 28.75
CA SER A 89 11.90 -18.20 27.49
C SER A 89 12.51 -19.59 27.59
N GLN A 90 12.25 -20.43 26.61
CA GLN A 90 12.97 -21.66 26.33
C GLN A 90 14.03 -21.45 25.25
N LEU A 91 15.21 -22.05 25.48
CA LEU A 91 16.31 -22.02 24.53
C LEU A 91 15.95 -22.77 23.25
N GLN A 92 16.07 -22.09 22.09
CA GLN A 92 15.83 -22.67 20.79
C GLN A 92 16.88 -22.16 19.79
N THR A 93 17.25 -22.99 18.79
CA THR A 93 18.12 -22.52 17.73
C THR A 93 17.35 -21.62 16.74
N VAL A 94 17.99 -20.62 16.16
CA VAL A 94 17.37 -19.72 15.17
C VAL A 94 16.78 -20.48 13.96
N PRO A 95 17.44 -21.51 13.39
CA PRO A 95 16.82 -22.32 12.34
C PRO A 95 15.53 -23.02 12.76
N ALA A 96 15.51 -23.61 13.97
CA ALA A 96 14.32 -24.29 14.50
C ALA A 96 13.18 -23.30 14.75
N TRP A 97 13.49 -22.15 15.39
CA TRP A 97 12.53 -21.10 15.64
C TRP A 97 11.95 -20.50 14.34
N ARG A 98 12.81 -20.24 13.34
CA ARG A 98 12.39 -19.76 12.02
C ARG A 98 11.39 -20.74 11.37
N THR A 99 11.71 -22.03 11.41
CA THR A 99 10.85 -23.08 10.83
C THR A 99 9.52 -23.15 11.55
N ALA A 100 9.52 -23.09 12.88
CA ALA A 100 8.31 -23.15 13.71
C ALA A 100 7.39 -21.93 13.50
N THR A 101 7.97 -20.75 13.27
CA THR A 101 7.21 -19.52 13.08
C THR A 101 6.87 -19.23 11.62
N GLY A 102 7.57 -19.85 10.67
CA GLY A 102 7.44 -19.55 9.24
C GLY A 102 8.11 -18.23 8.82
N ALA A 103 9.00 -17.67 9.64
CA ALA A 103 9.65 -16.41 9.34
C ALA A 103 10.47 -16.48 8.03
N LYS A 104 10.41 -15.41 7.22
CA LYS A 104 11.22 -15.24 6.01
C LYS A 104 12.71 -15.12 6.38
N VAL A 105 13.00 -14.30 7.39
CA VAL A 105 14.34 -14.10 7.97
C VAL A 105 14.23 -14.18 9.47
N ALA A 106 15.21 -14.78 10.14
CA ALA A 106 15.34 -14.79 11.58
C ALA A 106 16.80 -14.62 12.00
N ILE A 107 17.02 -13.89 13.11
CA ILE A 107 18.30 -13.72 13.77
C ILE A 107 18.14 -13.99 15.28
N ASN A 108 19.24 -14.24 15.98
CA ASN A 108 19.25 -14.18 17.44
C ASN A 108 19.11 -12.72 17.91
N ALA A 109 18.60 -12.53 19.13
CA ALA A 109 18.31 -11.19 19.64
C ALA A 109 19.07 -10.90 20.97
N ASN A 110 18.35 -10.73 22.07
CA ASN A 110 18.90 -10.32 23.35
C ASN A 110 20.01 -11.25 23.89
N PHE A 111 20.90 -10.72 24.71
CA PHE A 111 21.72 -11.49 25.62
C PHE A 111 20.84 -12.25 26.63
N PHE A 112 21.36 -13.31 27.23
CA PHE A 112 20.58 -14.13 28.16
C PHE A 112 21.45 -14.87 29.13
N ALA A 113 20.85 -15.29 30.26
CA ALA A 113 21.41 -16.24 31.20
C ALA A 113 20.70 -17.60 31.06
N THR A 114 21.48 -18.69 31.06
CA THR A 114 20.91 -20.05 30.95
C THR A 114 20.41 -20.51 32.30
N LEU A 115 19.21 -21.05 32.36
CA LEU A 115 18.60 -21.67 33.51
C LEU A 115 18.49 -23.19 33.31
N SER A 116 18.12 -23.90 34.37
CA SER A 116 17.96 -25.35 34.31
C SER A 116 16.81 -25.76 33.37
N GLY A 117 16.88 -26.98 32.84
CA GLY A 117 15.82 -27.54 31.98
C GLY A 117 15.67 -26.90 30.61
N GLY A 118 16.69 -26.19 30.11
CA GLY A 118 16.65 -25.55 28.78
C GLY A 118 15.88 -24.22 28.79
N TYR A 119 15.60 -23.66 29.96
CA TYR A 119 15.03 -22.33 30.14
C TYR A 119 16.12 -21.24 30.19
N SER A 120 15.68 -19.99 30.04
CA SER A 120 16.58 -18.84 30.11
C SER A 120 15.90 -17.57 30.61
N ASP A 121 16.69 -16.71 31.23
CA ASP A 121 16.39 -15.34 31.62
C ASP A 121 16.92 -14.41 30.53
N ILE A 122 16.05 -13.63 29.90
CA ILE A 122 16.38 -12.68 28.83
C ILE A 122 16.91 -11.39 29.44
N VAL A 123 18.04 -10.90 28.96
CA VAL A 123 18.63 -9.66 29.47
C VAL A 123 18.05 -8.44 28.73
N GLY A 124 17.41 -7.55 29.52
CA GLY A 124 16.83 -6.30 29.05
C GLY A 124 15.49 -6.50 28.32
N LEU A 125 14.95 -5.41 27.77
CA LEU A 125 13.60 -5.37 27.23
C LEU A 125 13.38 -6.40 26.12
N SER A 126 12.33 -7.21 26.28
CA SER A 126 11.73 -8.02 25.22
C SER A 126 10.22 -7.87 25.25
N VAL A 127 9.62 -7.49 24.12
CA VAL A 127 8.17 -7.39 23.94
C VAL A 127 7.78 -8.20 22.71
N SER A 128 6.74 -9.01 22.85
CA SER A 128 6.19 -9.82 21.77
C SER A 128 4.69 -9.60 21.68
N ASP A 129 4.23 -9.09 20.53
CA ASP A 129 2.81 -8.82 20.25
C ASP A 129 2.13 -7.99 21.38
N GLY A 130 2.81 -6.97 21.89
CA GLY A 130 2.34 -6.10 22.96
C GLY A 130 2.50 -6.64 24.38
N VAL A 131 2.96 -7.88 24.54
CA VAL A 131 3.21 -8.51 25.86
C VAL A 131 4.68 -8.35 26.22
N VAL A 132 4.95 -7.80 27.41
CA VAL A 132 6.31 -7.73 27.94
C VAL A 132 6.75 -9.12 28.37
N VAL A 133 7.74 -9.68 27.70
CA VAL A 133 8.33 -10.99 27.98
C VAL A 133 9.45 -10.84 29.00
N SER A 134 10.29 -9.81 28.83
CA SER A 134 11.35 -9.43 29.78
C SER A 134 11.33 -7.91 29.95
N PRO A 135 11.43 -7.39 31.19
CA PRO A 135 11.35 -5.97 31.46
C PRO A 135 12.62 -5.22 30.98
N ALA A 136 12.45 -3.91 30.69
CA ALA A 136 13.61 -3.04 30.51
C ALA A 136 14.49 -2.99 31.78
N ARG A 137 15.79 -2.95 31.55
CA ARG A 137 16.77 -2.93 32.61
C ARG A 137 17.46 -1.56 32.71
N GLN A 138 17.62 -1.08 33.92
CA GLN A 138 18.31 0.18 34.20
C GLN A 138 19.09 0.06 35.50
N PHE A 139 20.32 0.56 35.56
CA PHE A 139 21.18 0.52 36.74
C PHE A 139 21.30 1.92 37.38
N GLY A 140 20.70 2.08 38.54
CA GLY A 140 20.75 3.35 39.27
C GLY A 140 20.21 4.54 38.44
N SER A 141 21.00 5.60 38.29
CA SER A 141 20.69 6.77 37.48
C SER A 141 21.22 6.71 36.05
N SER A 142 21.76 5.55 35.62
CA SER A 142 22.24 5.37 34.26
C SER A 142 21.08 5.32 33.25
N LEU A 143 21.39 5.47 31.95
CA LEU A 143 20.42 5.20 30.91
C LEU A 143 20.00 3.72 30.93
N PRO A 144 18.76 3.39 30.57
CA PRO A 144 18.34 2.01 30.34
C PRO A 144 19.15 1.31 29.26
N ASP A 145 19.09 -0.03 29.16
CA ASP A 145 19.63 -0.72 28.01
C ASP A 145 18.91 -0.27 26.71
N PRO A 146 19.66 0.02 25.63
CA PRO A 146 19.05 0.43 24.37
C PRO A 146 18.32 -0.73 23.73
N ALA A 147 17.18 -0.44 23.15
CA ALA A 147 16.35 -1.43 22.46
C ALA A 147 15.87 -0.91 21.10
N ILE A 148 15.73 -1.82 20.14
CA ILE A 148 14.89 -1.54 18.99
C ILE A 148 13.45 -1.80 19.38
N VAL A 149 12.60 -0.85 19.04
CA VAL A 149 11.16 -0.85 19.33
C VAL A 149 10.40 -0.74 18.03
N PHE A 150 9.44 -1.63 17.85
CA PHE A 150 8.53 -1.62 16.70
C PHE A 150 7.16 -1.09 17.16
N ASN A 151 6.71 -0.04 16.51
CA ASN A 151 5.47 0.63 16.83
C ASN A 151 4.30 0.06 16.00
N ALA A 152 3.09 0.37 16.41
CA ALA A 152 1.88 -0.04 15.69
C ALA A 152 1.74 0.61 14.30
N ASP A 153 2.38 1.77 14.09
CA ASP A 153 2.44 2.50 12.82
C ASP A 153 3.44 1.92 11.80
N ARG A 154 4.05 0.77 12.11
CA ARG A 154 5.08 0.08 11.32
C ARG A 154 6.42 0.78 11.21
N THR A 155 6.66 1.78 12.01
CA THR A 155 7.99 2.32 12.16
C THR A 155 8.75 1.58 13.25
N ALA A 156 10.07 1.64 13.17
CA ALA A 156 10.94 1.18 14.23
C ALA A 156 11.87 2.32 14.68
N ARG A 157 12.18 2.33 15.97
CA ARG A 157 13.19 3.23 16.52
C ARG A 157 14.14 2.48 17.43
N ILE A 158 15.36 2.95 17.53
CA ILE A 158 16.31 2.48 18.53
C ILE A 158 16.48 3.58 19.58
N ASP A 159 16.15 3.25 20.83
CA ASP A 159 16.13 4.21 21.90
C ASP A 159 16.40 3.55 23.26
N TYR A 160 16.59 4.35 24.31
CA TYR A 160 16.78 3.93 25.68
C TYR A 160 15.43 3.87 26.38
N ILE A 161 14.86 2.67 26.53
CA ILE A 161 13.51 2.48 27.06
C ILE A 161 13.56 2.26 28.56
N ALA A 162 13.03 3.21 29.33
CA ALA A 162 12.98 3.12 30.78
C ALA A 162 12.03 1.99 31.24
N PRO A 163 12.31 1.35 32.40
CA PRO A 163 11.41 0.39 33.01
C PRO A 163 9.97 0.95 33.13
N GLY A 164 8.97 0.17 32.70
CA GLY A 164 7.57 0.58 32.68
C GLY A 164 7.11 1.45 31.51
N SER A 165 8.03 1.89 30.64
CA SER A 165 7.72 2.76 29.48
C SER A 165 7.46 1.97 28.20
N THR A 166 6.57 0.98 28.25
CA THR A 166 6.27 0.07 27.11
C THR A 166 4.91 0.29 26.51
N SER A 167 4.20 1.37 26.86
CA SER A 167 2.90 1.68 26.28
C SER A 167 3.00 1.90 24.77
N GLY A 168 2.16 1.21 23.99
CA GLY A 168 2.12 1.29 22.53
C GLY A 168 3.22 0.50 21.80
N VAL A 169 4.13 -0.16 22.53
CA VAL A 169 5.16 -1.02 21.95
C VAL A 169 4.53 -2.35 21.51
N GLN A 170 4.65 -2.71 20.24
CA GLN A 170 4.15 -3.98 19.71
C GLN A 170 5.20 -5.09 19.86
N ASN A 171 6.44 -4.81 19.45
CA ASN A 171 7.56 -5.72 19.58
C ASN A 171 8.81 -4.94 19.98
N ALA A 172 9.69 -5.55 20.75
CA ALA A 172 10.98 -4.96 21.07
C ALA A 172 12.02 -6.02 21.42
N VAL A 173 13.29 -5.74 21.13
CA VAL A 173 14.44 -6.51 21.62
C VAL A 173 15.54 -5.54 22.06
N ALA A 174 16.13 -5.79 23.22
CA ALA A 174 17.24 -4.98 23.72
C ALA A 174 18.58 -5.54 23.25
N GLY A 175 19.51 -4.62 23.04
CA GLY A 175 20.90 -4.93 22.79
C GLY A 175 21.78 -4.61 23.98
N VAL A 176 23.07 -4.76 23.75
CA VAL A 176 24.16 -4.58 24.76
C VAL A 176 24.18 -5.62 25.89
N GLY A 177 25.29 -6.20 26.07
CA GLY A 177 25.47 -7.33 26.97
C GLY A 177 25.44 -6.94 28.46
N PRO A 178 25.18 -7.92 29.29
CA PRO A 178 25.19 -7.74 30.73
C PRO A 178 26.61 -7.58 31.23
N SER A 179 26.77 -6.63 32.10
CA SER A 179 27.75 -6.74 33.12
C SER A 179 27.04 -6.47 34.45
N ASN A 180 27.18 -7.35 35.40
CA ASN A 180 26.63 -7.14 36.73
C ASN A 180 27.35 -6.01 37.48
N THR A 181 28.40 -5.46 36.87
CA THR A 181 29.24 -4.39 37.44
C THR A 181 29.08 -3.06 36.71
N ASP A 182 28.28 -3.01 35.68
CA ASP A 182 28.18 -1.84 34.80
C ASP A 182 27.18 -0.83 35.33
N THR A 183 27.65 0.38 35.47
CA THR A 183 26.88 1.55 35.92
C THR A 183 26.31 2.37 34.77
N ASP A 184 26.53 1.96 33.55
CA ASP A 184 26.03 2.66 32.37
C ASP A 184 25.38 1.70 31.33
N ALA A 185 24.49 2.20 30.55
CA ALA A 185 23.67 1.44 29.57
C ALA A 185 24.43 0.96 28.36
N GLY A 186 25.68 1.30 28.21
CA GLY A 186 26.41 1.09 26.96
C GLY A 186 25.96 2.05 25.84
N THR A 187 26.82 2.14 24.85
CA THR A 187 26.66 3.06 23.73
C THR A 187 26.09 2.32 22.52
N LEU A 188 25.26 2.98 21.73
CA LEU A 188 24.86 2.47 20.41
C LEU A 188 26.08 2.28 19.51
N LEU A 189 26.00 1.40 18.54
CA LEU A 189 27.01 1.29 17.47
C LEU A 189 27.01 2.49 16.56
N ILE A 190 25.80 2.97 16.24
CA ILE A 190 25.59 4.16 15.43
C ILE A 190 24.58 5.03 16.18
N THR A 191 24.95 6.26 16.41
CA THR A 191 24.10 7.29 17.01
C THR A 191 23.93 8.41 16.03
N ASP A 192 22.72 8.59 15.51
CA ASP A 192 22.34 9.67 14.61
C ASP A 192 23.31 9.84 13.42
N GLY A 193 23.59 8.71 12.73
CA GLY A 193 24.48 8.65 11.59
C GLY A 193 25.98 8.69 11.93
N THR A 194 26.33 8.81 13.21
CA THR A 194 27.73 8.86 13.66
C THR A 194 28.19 7.50 14.19
N ASN A 195 29.40 7.10 13.83
CA ASN A 195 30.02 5.88 14.35
C ASN A 195 30.41 6.08 15.83
N THR A 196 29.67 5.43 16.72
CA THR A 196 29.93 5.40 18.17
C THR A 196 30.38 4.01 18.65
N GLY A 197 30.68 3.10 17.72
CA GLY A 197 31.00 1.72 17.97
C GLY A 197 32.23 1.47 18.85
N GLY A 198 33.18 2.41 18.87
CA GLY A 198 34.36 2.33 19.76
C GLY A 198 34.04 2.44 21.26
N GLY A 199 32.94 3.11 21.60
CA GLY A 199 32.41 3.19 22.95
C GLY A 199 31.34 2.14 23.26
N ALA A 200 30.94 1.37 22.27
CA ALA A 200 29.95 0.32 22.46
C ALA A 200 30.53 -0.81 23.30
N ARG A 201 29.68 -1.38 24.16
CA ARG A 201 30.08 -2.49 25.01
C ARG A 201 30.32 -3.79 24.25
N VAL A 202 30.75 -4.81 24.98
CA VAL A 202 31.00 -6.17 24.50
C VAL A 202 32.11 -6.23 23.45
N ASP A 203 33.33 -6.01 23.99
CA ASP A 203 34.56 -6.23 23.24
C ASP A 203 34.66 -5.43 21.93
N PRO A 204 34.48 -4.09 21.98
CA PRO A 204 34.26 -3.27 20.79
C PRO A 204 35.41 -3.31 19.80
N ASN A 205 36.66 -3.46 20.29
CA ASN A 205 37.87 -3.32 19.49
C ASN A 205 38.44 -4.66 18.97
N ASN A 206 37.88 -5.78 19.41
CA ASN A 206 38.30 -7.09 18.96
C ASN A 206 37.35 -7.63 17.86
N ARG A 207 37.92 -8.42 16.95
CA ARG A 207 37.16 -9.03 15.88
C ARG A 207 36.35 -10.22 16.37
N ASN A 208 35.06 -10.14 16.23
CA ASN A 208 34.14 -11.16 16.70
C ASN A 208 33.02 -11.42 15.66
N PRO A 209 32.34 -12.57 15.73
CA PRO A 209 31.02 -12.67 15.16
C PRO A 209 30.09 -11.65 15.82
N ARG A 210 29.29 -10.94 15.02
CA ARG A 210 28.38 -9.88 15.52
C ARG A 210 26.98 -10.09 14.97
N THR A 211 26.00 -9.76 15.78
CA THR A 211 24.61 -9.61 15.38
C THR A 211 24.20 -8.18 15.69
N VAL A 212 23.71 -7.47 14.71
CA VAL A 212 23.36 -6.05 14.81
C VAL A 212 22.02 -5.80 14.17
N VAL A 213 21.23 -4.95 14.80
CA VAL A 213 20.01 -4.41 14.23
C VAL A 213 20.14 -2.89 14.10
N GLY A 214 19.70 -2.36 12.98
CA GLY A 214 19.73 -0.94 12.69
C GLY A 214 18.48 -0.46 11.99
N VAL A 215 18.25 0.84 12.06
CA VAL A 215 17.16 1.53 11.34
C VAL A 215 17.70 2.72 10.57
N ASN A 216 17.04 3.07 9.46
CA ASN A 216 17.28 4.34 8.80
C ASN A 216 16.72 5.49 9.66
N ARG A 217 16.88 6.72 9.21
CA ARG A 217 16.57 7.91 10.00
C ARG A 217 15.09 8.05 10.34
N ASP A 218 14.21 7.70 9.40
CA ASP A 218 12.75 7.77 9.54
C ASP A 218 12.11 6.51 10.16
N GLY A 219 12.92 5.49 10.47
CA GLY A 219 12.44 4.26 11.07
C GLY A 219 11.61 3.36 10.14
N THR A 220 11.62 3.62 8.84
CA THR A 220 10.83 2.87 7.85
C THR A 220 11.56 1.66 7.29
N ARG A 221 12.90 1.63 7.43
CA ARG A 221 13.75 0.52 7.01
C ARG A 221 14.49 -0.09 8.19
N LEU A 222 14.42 -1.41 8.25
CA LEU A 222 15.12 -2.24 9.23
C LEU A 222 16.27 -2.97 8.56
N TYR A 223 17.40 -3.04 9.25
CA TYR A 223 18.60 -3.75 8.82
C TYR A 223 18.94 -4.81 9.85
N LEU A 224 18.96 -6.07 9.43
CA LEU A 224 19.41 -7.19 10.24
C LEU A 224 20.76 -7.64 9.67
N PHE A 225 21.82 -7.42 10.44
CA PHE A 225 23.20 -7.69 10.01
C PHE A 225 23.85 -8.72 10.92
N VAL A 226 24.39 -9.79 10.33
CA VAL A 226 25.17 -10.79 11.03
C VAL A 226 26.48 -11.00 10.29
N VAL A 227 27.59 -10.95 11.00
CA VAL A 227 28.92 -11.28 10.46
C VAL A 227 29.51 -12.49 11.17
N ASP A 228 29.97 -13.47 10.40
CA ASP A 228 30.75 -14.60 10.89
C ASP A 228 32.12 -14.15 11.40
N GLY A 229 32.71 -14.89 12.32
CA GLY A 229 34.03 -14.56 12.85
C GLY A 229 34.67 -15.71 13.60
N ARG A 230 35.90 -15.49 14.10
CA ARG A 230 36.69 -16.49 14.83
C ARG A 230 36.97 -17.76 14.02
N GLN A 231 36.96 -17.68 12.67
CA GLN A 231 37.12 -18.82 11.79
C GLN A 231 38.19 -18.53 10.73
N THR A 232 39.41 -18.99 11.00
CA THR A 232 40.54 -18.82 10.10
C THR A 232 40.26 -19.42 8.71
N GLY A 233 40.55 -18.67 7.63
CA GLY A 233 40.29 -19.06 6.26
C GLY A 233 38.84 -18.91 5.81
N TRP A 234 37.89 -18.57 6.73
CA TRP A 234 36.49 -18.32 6.42
C TRP A 234 36.06 -16.87 6.67
N SER A 235 36.14 -16.44 7.92
CA SER A 235 35.73 -15.09 8.33
C SER A 235 36.46 -14.70 9.63
N VAL A 236 37.17 -13.57 9.59
CA VAL A 236 37.92 -13.09 10.78
C VAL A 236 37.01 -12.39 11.78
N GLY A 237 35.84 -11.95 11.38
CA GLY A 237 34.92 -11.15 12.18
C GLY A 237 35.24 -9.65 12.11
N MET A 238 34.38 -8.84 12.69
CA MET A 238 34.48 -7.38 12.67
C MET A 238 34.52 -6.80 14.08
N THR A 239 35.22 -5.69 14.21
CA THR A 239 35.10 -4.80 15.40
C THR A 239 33.79 -4.03 15.35
N ASN A 240 33.30 -3.49 16.46
CA ASN A 240 32.10 -2.68 16.47
C ASN A 240 32.25 -1.41 15.60
N PRO A 241 33.37 -0.67 15.64
CA PRO A 241 33.57 0.44 14.70
C PRO A 241 33.50 0.04 13.22
N GLU A 242 34.07 -1.07 12.81
CA GLU A 242 34.00 -1.55 11.42
C GLU A 242 32.59 -1.91 10.98
N VAL A 243 31.80 -2.48 11.88
CA VAL A 243 30.35 -2.74 11.59
C VAL A 243 29.60 -1.43 11.44
N ALA A 244 29.85 -0.49 12.35
CA ALA A 244 29.21 0.84 12.28
C ALA A 244 29.55 1.57 10.95
N ASP A 245 30.82 1.64 10.57
CA ASP A 245 31.24 2.25 9.30
C ASP A 245 30.62 1.58 8.07
N TYR A 246 30.50 0.27 8.12
CA TYR A 246 29.86 -0.48 7.03
C TYR A 246 28.36 -0.19 6.92
N LEU A 247 27.66 -0.13 8.05
CA LEU A 247 26.21 0.09 8.08
C LEU A 247 25.82 1.55 7.80
N ILE A 248 26.63 2.53 8.23
CA ILE A 248 26.44 3.95 7.88
C ILE A 248 26.43 4.13 6.36
N LYS A 249 27.37 3.49 5.65
CA LYS A 249 27.41 3.50 4.18
C LYS A 249 26.17 2.84 3.52
N ARG A 250 25.34 2.16 4.29
CA ARG A 250 24.08 1.54 3.88
C ARG A 250 22.85 2.32 4.40
N ASN A 251 23.02 3.58 4.78
CA ASN A 251 21.98 4.48 5.30
C ASN A 251 21.38 4.05 6.65
N VAL A 252 22.15 3.34 7.47
CA VAL A 252 21.74 3.07 8.85
C VAL A 252 22.01 4.31 9.69
N TRP A 253 20.96 4.80 10.36
CA TRP A 253 21.02 6.02 11.17
C TRP A 253 21.28 5.73 12.66
N ARG A 254 20.61 4.72 13.20
CA ARG A 254 20.87 4.16 14.55
C ARG A 254 21.04 2.66 14.47
N ALA A 255 21.96 2.11 15.25
CA ALA A 255 22.18 0.68 15.35
C ALA A 255 22.59 0.25 16.76
N VAL A 256 22.14 -0.94 17.15
CA VAL A 256 22.47 -1.57 18.42
C VAL A 256 23.05 -2.97 18.21
N ASN A 257 24.07 -3.31 19.00
CA ASN A 257 24.67 -4.65 19.02
C ASN A 257 23.79 -5.58 19.87
N LEU A 258 23.38 -6.69 19.28
CA LEU A 258 22.69 -7.79 19.95
C LEU A 258 23.69 -8.85 20.45
N ASP A 259 23.20 -9.98 20.97
CA ASP A 259 24.08 -11.07 21.41
C ASP A 259 24.93 -11.58 20.24
N GLY A 260 26.21 -11.66 20.45
CA GLY A 260 27.24 -11.97 19.46
C GLY A 260 27.94 -13.30 19.67
N GLY A 261 29.12 -13.41 19.11
CA GLY A 261 29.96 -14.59 19.29
C GLY A 261 29.31 -15.87 18.78
N GLY A 262 29.27 -16.93 19.61
CA GLY A 262 28.66 -18.21 19.26
C GLY A 262 27.15 -18.16 19.03
N SER A 263 26.48 -17.13 19.57
CA SER A 263 25.03 -16.91 19.40
C SER A 263 24.70 -16.30 18.03
N SER A 264 25.66 -15.66 17.33
CA SER A 264 25.42 -14.99 16.05
C SER A 264 24.82 -15.94 15.03
N SER A 265 23.58 -15.71 14.69
CA SER A 265 22.78 -16.58 13.82
C SER A 265 21.93 -15.79 12.85
N PHE A 266 21.98 -16.15 11.58
CA PHE A 266 21.16 -15.60 10.49
C PHE A 266 20.62 -16.74 9.64
N VAL A 267 19.30 -16.77 9.47
CA VAL A 267 18.64 -17.77 8.62
C VAL A 267 17.54 -17.12 7.79
N ALA A 268 17.61 -17.25 6.47
CA ALA A 268 16.62 -16.69 5.55
C ALA A 268 16.12 -17.73 4.55
N ALA A 269 14.81 -17.78 4.32
CA ALA A 269 14.22 -18.50 3.20
C ALA A 269 14.29 -17.63 1.95
N LEU A 270 14.98 -18.11 0.91
CA LEU A 270 15.08 -17.42 -0.37
C LEU A 270 13.88 -17.77 -1.26
N ASP A 271 13.59 -16.91 -2.24
CA ASP A 271 12.43 -17.09 -3.13
C ASP A 271 12.58 -18.29 -4.08
N ASN A 272 13.79 -18.77 -4.29
CA ASN A 272 14.08 -19.98 -5.05
C ASN A 272 13.88 -21.28 -4.27
N GLY A 273 13.33 -21.19 -3.05
CA GLY A 273 13.06 -22.33 -2.17
C GLY A 273 14.26 -22.83 -1.35
N THR A 274 15.43 -22.19 -1.50
CA THR A 274 16.62 -22.54 -0.71
C THR A 274 16.65 -21.76 0.60
N THR A 275 17.51 -22.19 1.52
CA THR A 275 17.74 -21.50 2.79
C THR A 275 19.17 -20.95 2.81
N LEU A 276 19.31 -19.64 3.01
CA LEU A 276 20.58 -19.00 3.29
C LEU A 276 20.78 -18.94 4.80
N GLN A 277 21.95 -19.37 5.26
CA GLN A 277 22.32 -19.30 6.68
C GLN A 277 23.79 -18.96 6.85
N ASN A 278 24.09 -18.31 7.99
CA ASN A 278 25.47 -18.04 8.36
C ASN A 278 26.19 -19.32 8.88
N ARG A 279 27.46 -19.22 9.08
CA ARG A 279 28.30 -20.29 9.67
C ARG A 279 28.65 -19.91 11.13
N PRO A 280 28.00 -20.52 12.13
CA PRO A 280 28.27 -20.21 13.53
C PRO A 280 29.73 -20.53 13.94
N SER A 281 30.24 -19.80 14.91
CA SER A 281 31.63 -19.94 15.39
C SER A 281 31.83 -21.04 16.43
N ASP A 282 30.77 -21.62 16.97
CA ASP A 282 30.86 -22.72 17.92
C ASP A 282 31.42 -23.99 17.28
N ALA A 283 31.98 -24.87 18.08
CA ALA A 283 32.61 -26.10 17.61
C ALA A 283 31.64 -26.91 16.73
N GLY A 284 32.13 -27.34 15.57
CA GLY A 284 31.33 -28.04 14.58
C GLY A 284 30.41 -27.13 13.76
N ASN A 285 30.51 -25.82 13.89
CA ASN A 285 29.64 -24.83 13.24
C ASN A 285 28.14 -25.04 13.52
N VAL A 286 27.81 -25.44 14.72
CA VAL A 286 26.46 -25.75 15.16
C VAL A 286 25.79 -24.47 15.68
N PHE A 287 24.53 -24.26 15.31
CA PHE A 287 23.73 -23.17 15.87
C PHE A 287 23.48 -23.38 17.35
N ARG A 288 23.87 -22.38 18.15
CA ARG A 288 23.61 -22.37 19.58
C ARG A 288 22.12 -22.13 19.84
N PRO A 289 21.49 -22.89 20.75
CA PRO A 289 20.18 -22.51 21.28
C PRO A 289 20.29 -21.17 22.02
N VAL A 290 19.42 -20.21 21.68
CA VAL A 290 19.38 -18.85 22.23
C VAL A 290 18.02 -18.56 22.85
N ALA A 291 17.97 -17.58 23.74
CA ALA A 291 16.76 -17.24 24.48
C ALA A 291 15.74 -16.44 23.67
N ASN A 292 16.21 -15.54 22.82
CA ASN A 292 15.34 -14.63 22.10
C ASN A 292 15.70 -14.55 20.62
N HIS A 293 14.67 -14.33 19.82
CA HIS A 293 14.74 -14.30 18.36
C HIS A 293 14.03 -13.08 17.85
N LEU A 294 14.54 -12.52 16.75
CA LEU A 294 13.86 -11.50 15.95
C LEU A 294 13.64 -12.05 14.55
N GLY A 295 12.39 -12.13 14.15
CA GLY A 295 11.99 -12.68 12.86
C GLY A 295 11.19 -11.69 12.02
N ILE A 296 11.38 -11.76 10.74
CA ILE A 296 10.61 -11.02 9.74
C ILE A 296 9.66 -12.00 9.10
N MET A 297 8.38 -11.79 9.31
CA MET A 297 7.31 -12.51 8.62
C MET A 297 7.03 -11.80 7.31
N VAL A 298 6.99 -12.56 6.24
CA VAL A 298 6.48 -12.06 4.95
C VAL A 298 5.31 -12.95 4.59
N ASN A 299 4.13 -12.45 4.85
CA ASN A 299 2.90 -13.17 4.52
C ASN A 299 2.77 -13.24 3.00
N GLY A 300 2.75 -14.46 2.46
CA GLY A 300 2.70 -14.69 1.02
C GLY A 300 1.47 -14.06 0.40
N ASN A 301 1.64 -13.49 -0.79
CA ASN A 301 0.57 -12.98 -1.68
C ASN A 301 -0.60 -12.29 -0.97
N LEU A 302 -0.31 -11.30 -0.16
CA LEU A 302 -1.28 -10.25 0.02
C LEU A 302 -1.31 -9.51 -1.32
N SER A 303 -2.32 -9.81 -2.11
CA SER A 303 -2.72 -8.99 -3.23
C SER A 303 -2.69 -7.53 -2.78
N GLY A 304 -1.87 -6.78 -3.43
CA GLY A 304 -1.63 -5.36 -3.45
C GLY A 304 -2.44 -4.39 -2.61
N SER A 305 -2.53 -4.55 -1.31
CA SER A 305 -3.44 -3.71 -0.53
C SER A 305 -2.93 -3.32 0.86
N GLY A 306 -1.71 -3.57 1.21
CA GLY A 306 -1.35 -3.51 2.61
C GLY A 306 -1.24 -2.12 3.22
N GLU A 307 -0.74 -1.13 2.53
CA GLU A 307 -0.83 0.26 2.99
C GLU A 307 -2.27 0.78 2.81
N ARG A 308 -2.88 0.43 1.70
CA ARG A 308 -4.27 0.73 1.37
C ARG A 308 -5.27 -0.04 2.24
N ALA A 309 -4.96 -1.28 2.63
CA ALA A 309 -5.79 -2.09 3.52
C ALA A 309 -5.91 -1.52 4.94
N ARG A 310 -5.10 -0.53 5.32
CA ARG A 310 -5.14 0.08 6.65
C ARG A 310 -5.79 1.44 6.69
N ARG A 311 -5.83 2.14 5.57
CA ARG A 311 -6.53 3.42 5.50
C ARG A 311 -8.02 3.17 5.55
N ILE A 312 -8.69 3.72 6.54
CA ILE A 312 -10.14 3.66 6.65
C ILE A 312 -10.76 4.24 5.38
N VAL A 313 -11.67 3.50 4.76
CA VAL A 313 -12.48 4.02 3.65
C VAL A 313 -13.59 4.88 4.23
N ARG A 314 -13.55 6.15 3.90
CA ARG A 314 -14.61 7.11 4.21
C ARG A 314 -15.09 7.70 2.90
N GLY A 315 -15.98 6.97 2.25
CA GLY A 315 -16.30 7.17 0.86
C GLY A 315 -17.65 7.82 0.59
N ALA A 316 -17.78 8.30 -0.63
CA ALA A 316 -19.05 8.65 -1.24
C ALA A 316 -19.06 8.28 -2.72
N TRP A 317 -20.20 7.81 -3.23
CA TRP A 317 -20.40 7.63 -4.67
C TRP A 317 -20.84 8.95 -5.30
N LEU A 318 -20.31 9.25 -6.46
CA LEU A 318 -20.65 10.44 -7.24
C LEU A 318 -20.79 10.11 -8.71
N ARG A 319 -21.94 10.47 -9.27
CA ARG A 319 -22.09 10.57 -10.72
C ARG A 319 -21.40 11.83 -11.23
N PRO A 320 -20.63 11.76 -12.33
CA PRO A 320 -19.79 12.86 -12.76
C PRO A 320 -20.62 14.11 -13.08
N PRO A 321 -20.37 15.25 -12.40
CA PRO A 321 -21.00 16.52 -12.77
C PRO A 321 -20.60 16.95 -14.19
N SER A 322 -21.47 17.75 -14.82
CA SER A 322 -21.25 18.21 -16.19
C SER A 322 -20.08 19.20 -16.35
N THR A 323 -19.58 19.77 -15.25
CA THR A 323 -18.46 20.71 -15.26
C THR A 323 -17.45 20.37 -14.15
N LEU A 324 -16.18 20.66 -14.39
CA LEU A 324 -15.11 20.46 -13.41
C LEU A 324 -15.23 21.42 -12.21
N THR A 325 -15.77 22.62 -12.41
CA THR A 325 -16.03 23.57 -11.31
C THR A 325 -17.01 23.00 -10.28
N VAL A 326 -18.08 22.35 -10.74
CA VAL A 326 -19.03 21.67 -9.84
C VAL A 326 -18.37 20.47 -9.17
N LEU A 327 -17.57 19.70 -9.92
CA LEU A 327 -16.81 18.59 -9.35
C LEU A 327 -15.87 19.08 -8.25
N GLU A 328 -15.10 20.14 -8.49
CA GLU A 328 -14.14 20.68 -7.54
C GLU A 328 -14.83 21.18 -6.27
N SER A 329 -15.89 21.95 -6.39
CA SER A 329 -16.65 22.42 -5.21
C SER A 329 -17.27 21.26 -4.42
N THR A 330 -17.71 20.21 -5.10
CA THR A 330 -18.22 18.97 -4.47
C THR A 330 -17.13 18.25 -3.71
N VAL A 331 -15.97 18.00 -4.34
CA VAL A 331 -14.82 17.32 -3.73
C VAL A 331 -14.30 18.10 -2.53
N GLN A 332 -14.18 19.42 -2.66
CA GLN A 332 -13.76 20.30 -1.57
C GLN A 332 -14.70 20.18 -0.36
N ALA A 333 -16.02 20.27 -0.58
CA ALA A 333 -16.99 20.17 0.50
C ALA A 333 -16.98 18.79 1.19
N LEU A 334 -16.82 17.72 0.42
CA LEU A 334 -16.67 16.36 0.93
C LEU A 334 -15.41 16.22 1.77
N ALA A 335 -14.27 16.69 1.25
CA ALA A 335 -12.99 16.65 1.94
C ALA A 335 -13.00 17.43 3.25
N GLN A 336 -13.55 18.62 3.26
CA GLN A 336 -13.72 19.45 4.47
C GLN A 336 -14.55 18.78 5.56
N ASN A 337 -15.35 17.78 5.22
CA ASN A 337 -16.20 17.06 6.16
C ASN A 337 -15.77 15.60 6.39
N GLY A 338 -14.54 15.26 6.02
CA GLY A 338 -13.91 13.97 6.37
C GLY A 338 -14.13 12.82 5.39
N ILE A 339 -14.70 13.07 4.21
CA ILE A 339 -14.69 12.08 3.10
C ILE A 339 -13.29 12.02 2.49
N ARG A 340 -12.78 10.80 2.30
CA ARG A 340 -11.44 10.52 1.79
C ARG A 340 -11.43 9.71 0.50
N ASP A 341 -12.55 9.10 0.15
CA ASP A 341 -12.67 8.22 -0.99
C ASP A 341 -13.84 8.68 -1.86
N LEU A 342 -13.59 8.96 -3.12
CA LEU A 342 -14.62 9.26 -4.08
C LEU A 342 -14.75 8.11 -5.07
N PHE A 343 -15.87 7.40 -5.05
CA PHE A 343 -16.24 6.42 -6.06
C PHE A 343 -16.93 7.15 -7.20
N LEU A 344 -16.12 7.58 -8.18
CA LEU A 344 -16.59 8.36 -9.32
C LEU A 344 -17.07 7.42 -10.43
N GLU A 345 -18.32 7.58 -10.85
CA GLU A 345 -18.86 6.77 -11.95
C GLU A 345 -18.09 7.01 -13.24
N THR A 346 -17.37 5.97 -13.66
CA THR A 346 -16.39 6.05 -14.74
C THR A 346 -16.87 5.30 -15.99
N LEU A 347 -17.45 4.11 -15.80
CA LEU A 347 -18.15 3.39 -16.85
C LEU A 347 -19.62 3.33 -16.50
N TYR A 348 -20.45 4.04 -17.25
CA TYR A 348 -21.89 3.98 -17.08
C TYR A 348 -22.62 4.01 -18.42
N TRP A 349 -23.66 3.20 -18.50
CA TRP A 349 -24.43 3.02 -19.74
C TRP A 349 -23.54 2.70 -20.95
N GLY A 350 -22.44 1.95 -20.73
CA GLY A 350 -21.48 1.60 -21.77
C GLY A 350 -20.68 2.79 -22.33
N ARG A 351 -20.56 3.88 -21.56
CA ARG A 351 -19.79 5.07 -21.92
C ARG A 351 -18.68 5.29 -20.89
N ASP A 352 -17.50 5.60 -21.38
CA ASP A 352 -16.29 5.86 -20.62
C ASP A 352 -16.12 7.34 -20.33
N THR A 353 -15.97 7.75 -19.08
CA THR A 353 -15.64 9.12 -18.71
C THR A 353 -14.17 9.47 -18.92
N GLY A 354 -13.34 8.46 -19.11
CA GLY A 354 -11.93 8.57 -19.50
C GLY A 354 -11.74 8.44 -21.01
N GLN A 355 -10.52 8.21 -21.41
CA GLN A 355 -10.13 8.04 -22.81
C GLN A 355 -9.43 6.69 -23.05
N THR A 356 -9.98 5.61 -22.50
CA THR A 356 -9.37 4.27 -22.69
C THR A 356 -9.48 3.76 -24.11
N GLY A 357 -10.45 4.27 -24.88
CA GLY A 357 -10.74 3.83 -26.24
C GLY A 357 -11.31 2.41 -26.34
N VAL A 358 -11.78 1.82 -25.23
CA VAL A 358 -12.48 0.52 -25.21
C VAL A 358 -13.98 0.70 -25.37
N PHE A 359 -14.54 1.64 -24.64
CA PHE A 359 -15.92 2.08 -24.78
C PHE A 359 -16.01 3.47 -25.43
N PRO A 360 -17.13 3.85 -26.03
CA PRO A 360 -17.36 5.22 -26.47
C PRO A 360 -17.21 6.20 -25.33
N ALA A 361 -16.50 7.31 -25.57
CA ALA A 361 -16.33 8.33 -24.56
C ALA A 361 -17.67 8.97 -24.17
N HIS A 362 -17.85 9.26 -22.89
CA HIS A 362 -18.91 10.15 -22.44
C HIS A 362 -18.55 11.58 -22.79
N VAL A 363 -19.50 12.32 -23.37
CA VAL A 363 -19.27 13.69 -23.81
C VAL A 363 -19.67 14.67 -22.72
N PHE A 364 -18.71 15.43 -22.22
CA PHE A 364 -18.94 16.57 -21.33
C PHE A 364 -18.74 17.86 -22.12
N PRO A 365 -19.82 18.54 -22.59
CA PRO A 365 -19.70 19.69 -23.50
C PRO A 365 -18.84 20.83 -22.97
N SER A 366 -18.75 20.98 -21.65
CA SER A 366 -18.01 22.06 -20.98
C SER A 366 -16.61 21.63 -20.52
N VAL A 367 -16.17 20.41 -20.84
CA VAL A 367 -14.87 19.87 -20.42
C VAL A 367 -14.03 19.55 -21.65
N SER A 368 -12.87 20.15 -21.73
CA SER A 368 -11.87 19.85 -22.75
C SER A 368 -10.94 18.75 -22.27
N GLY A 369 -10.72 17.72 -23.07
CA GLY A 369 -9.79 16.63 -22.78
C GLY A 369 -10.40 15.49 -21.95
N ASP A 370 -9.56 14.84 -21.19
CA ASP A 370 -9.89 13.64 -20.41
C ASP A 370 -10.49 14.01 -19.05
N TYR A 371 -11.79 13.74 -18.89
CA TYR A 371 -12.51 14.08 -17.67
C TYR A 371 -11.98 13.31 -16.46
N LEU A 372 -11.77 12.00 -16.58
CA LEU A 372 -11.31 11.17 -15.46
C LEU A 372 -9.95 11.62 -14.96
N LYS A 373 -9.03 11.95 -15.87
CA LYS A 373 -7.71 12.48 -15.50
C LYS A 373 -7.83 13.77 -14.71
N GLN A 374 -8.63 14.72 -15.18
CA GLN A 374 -8.83 16.00 -14.48
C GLN A 374 -9.58 15.82 -13.14
N ALA A 375 -10.49 14.86 -13.06
CA ALA A 375 -11.17 14.52 -11.82
C ALA A 375 -10.19 13.95 -10.78
N ILE A 376 -9.24 13.11 -11.18
CA ILE A 376 -8.17 12.59 -10.31
C ILE A 376 -7.31 13.74 -9.78
N GLU A 377 -6.92 14.68 -10.64
CA GLU A 377 -6.13 15.86 -10.26
C GLU A 377 -6.88 16.73 -9.22
N ILE A 378 -8.18 16.97 -9.43
CA ILE A 378 -9.02 17.69 -8.47
C ILE A 378 -9.13 16.94 -7.14
N CYS A 379 -9.38 15.64 -7.16
CA CYS A 379 -9.46 14.85 -5.94
C CYS A 379 -8.15 14.86 -5.15
N ASN A 380 -7.01 14.70 -5.85
CA ASN A 380 -5.69 14.75 -5.25
C ASN A 380 -5.41 16.09 -4.56
N LYS A 381 -5.84 17.21 -5.18
CA LYS A 381 -5.71 18.56 -4.60
C LYS A 381 -6.26 18.65 -3.18
N TYR A 382 -7.37 17.97 -2.90
CA TYR A 382 -8.04 18.00 -1.61
C TYR A 382 -7.78 16.75 -0.74
N GLY A 383 -6.82 15.91 -1.12
CA GLY A 383 -6.50 14.69 -0.38
C GLY A 383 -7.59 13.62 -0.45
N VAL A 384 -8.40 13.62 -1.50
CA VAL A 384 -9.43 12.62 -1.74
C VAL A 384 -8.90 11.58 -2.73
N ARG A 385 -9.03 10.31 -2.38
CA ARG A 385 -8.62 9.18 -3.22
C ARG A 385 -9.72 8.88 -4.23
N THR A 386 -9.36 8.75 -5.50
CA THR A 386 -10.33 8.48 -6.56
C THR A 386 -10.42 6.99 -6.85
N HIS A 387 -11.64 6.45 -6.82
CA HIS A 387 -11.97 5.10 -7.26
C HIS A 387 -12.82 5.19 -8.53
N ALA A 388 -12.42 4.47 -9.58
CA ALA A 388 -13.22 4.37 -10.79
C ALA A 388 -14.40 3.42 -10.55
N TRP A 389 -15.61 3.95 -10.43
CA TRP A 389 -16.83 3.16 -10.28
C TRP A 389 -17.35 2.75 -11.65
N CYS A 390 -17.46 1.45 -11.90
CA CYS A 390 -17.79 0.89 -13.21
C CYS A 390 -19.01 -0.01 -13.14
N GLU A 391 -20.05 0.33 -13.88
CA GLU A 391 -21.22 -0.50 -14.07
C GLU A 391 -20.91 -1.58 -15.11
N THR A 392 -20.63 -2.80 -14.66
CA THR A 392 -20.13 -3.88 -15.52
C THR A 392 -21.22 -4.75 -16.13
N GLY A 393 -22.34 -4.86 -15.45
CA GLY A 393 -23.43 -5.73 -15.85
C GLY A 393 -24.41 -5.07 -16.83
N TYR A 394 -24.55 -3.75 -16.85
CA TYR A 394 -25.36 -3.13 -17.88
C TYR A 394 -24.58 -2.07 -18.68
N LEU A 395 -24.63 -2.22 -19.99
CA LEU A 395 -23.79 -1.46 -20.91
C LEU A 395 -24.59 -0.60 -21.90
N ASP A 396 -25.87 -0.38 -21.61
CA ASP A 396 -26.71 0.41 -22.50
C ASP A 396 -27.99 0.89 -21.81
N PHE A 397 -28.45 2.07 -22.22
CA PHE A 397 -29.67 2.70 -21.73
C PHE A 397 -30.44 3.35 -22.87
N GLY A 398 -31.79 3.24 -22.86
CA GLY A 398 -32.68 3.86 -23.81
C GLY A 398 -33.35 2.86 -24.76
N THR A 399 -34.14 3.38 -25.69
CA THR A 399 -35.04 2.57 -26.56
C THR A 399 -34.29 1.83 -27.66
N THR A 400 -33.14 2.34 -28.10
CA THR A 400 -32.35 1.76 -29.21
C THR A 400 -31.05 1.23 -28.67
N PRO A 401 -30.67 -0.05 -28.95
CA PRO A 401 -29.38 -0.58 -28.54
C PRO A 401 -28.22 0.22 -29.14
N SER A 402 -27.15 0.35 -28.32
CA SER A 402 -25.87 0.93 -28.80
C SER A 402 -25.27 0.12 -29.96
N ALA A 403 -24.39 0.74 -30.73
CA ALA A 403 -23.69 0.06 -31.83
C ALA A 403 -22.93 -1.19 -31.32
N LEU A 404 -22.37 -1.15 -30.13
CA LEU A 404 -21.70 -2.29 -29.47
C LEU A 404 -22.66 -3.47 -29.32
N LEU A 405 -23.85 -3.24 -28.77
CA LEU A 405 -24.82 -4.31 -28.53
C LEU A 405 -25.58 -4.73 -29.80
N GLN A 406 -25.73 -3.83 -30.78
CA GLN A 406 -26.23 -4.21 -32.13
C GLN A 406 -25.27 -5.16 -32.83
N ALA A 407 -23.95 -4.93 -32.72
CA ALA A 407 -22.93 -5.83 -33.26
C ALA A 407 -22.80 -7.16 -32.46
N ASN A 408 -23.23 -7.18 -31.19
CA ASN A 408 -23.10 -8.33 -30.28
C ASN A 408 -24.43 -8.68 -29.57
N PRO A 409 -25.50 -9.01 -30.32
CA PRO A 409 -26.84 -9.20 -29.75
C PRO A 409 -26.94 -10.39 -28.78
N THR A 410 -26.01 -11.35 -28.88
CA THR A 410 -25.91 -12.51 -27.96
C THR A 410 -25.32 -12.17 -26.60
N TRP A 411 -24.83 -10.95 -26.39
CA TRP A 411 -24.33 -10.50 -25.11
C TRP A 411 -25.45 -10.09 -24.15
N VAL A 412 -26.59 -9.67 -24.70
CA VAL A 412 -27.70 -9.11 -23.93
C VAL A 412 -28.45 -10.24 -23.23
N VAL A 413 -28.57 -10.12 -21.91
CA VAL A 413 -29.33 -11.04 -21.06
C VAL A 413 -30.81 -11.06 -21.49
N LYS A 414 -31.39 -12.22 -21.54
CA LYS A 414 -32.83 -12.40 -21.84
C LYS A 414 -33.53 -13.07 -20.64
N ASN A 415 -34.76 -12.62 -20.41
CA ASN A 415 -35.68 -13.34 -19.56
C ASN A 415 -36.15 -14.60 -20.30
N ILE A 416 -36.67 -15.56 -19.56
CA ILE A 416 -37.31 -16.75 -20.14
C ILE A 416 -38.55 -16.38 -20.97
N ASP A 417 -39.30 -15.36 -20.56
CA ASP A 417 -40.37 -14.78 -21.33
C ASP A 417 -39.81 -13.73 -22.30
N PRO A 418 -39.81 -14.00 -23.63
CA PRO A 418 -39.26 -13.05 -24.60
C PRO A 418 -40.07 -11.75 -24.68
N ALA A 419 -41.29 -11.70 -24.12
CA ALA A 419 -42.10 -10.48 -24.03
C ALA A 419 -41.72 -9.60 -22.81
N ALA A 420 -41.06 -10.14 -21.81
CA ALA A 420 -40.62 -9.45 -20.60
C ALA A 420 -39.28 -8.73 -20.77
N SER A 421 -39.05 -8.04 -21.86
CA SER A 421 -37.84 -7.26 -22.13
C SER A 421 -38.25 -5.87 -22.61
N PRO A 422 -37.71 -4.78 -22.04
CA PRO A 422 -36.71 -4.67 -20.98
C PRO A 422 -37.28 -4.93 -19.57
N PRO A 423 -36.42 -5.00 -18.53
CA PRO A 423 -36.84 -5.13 -17.14
C PRO A 423 -37.79 -3.99 -16.72
N THR A 424 -38.70 -4.26 -15.79
CA THR A 424 -39.64 -3.27 -15.26
C THR A 424 -39.09 -2.64 -13.98
N GLY A 425 -39.52 -1.41 -13.66
CA GLY A 425 -39.08 -0.66 -12.47
C GLY A 425 -37.95 0.32 -12.77
N ASP A 426 -37.09 0.54 -11.77
CA ASP A 426 -35.96 1.48 -11.86
C ASP A 426 -34.90 1.07 -12.91
N MET A 427 -35.04 -0.11 -13.48
CA MET A 427 -34.17 -0.64 -14.55
C MET A 427 -34.86 -0.68 -15.92
N ALA A 428 -35.97 0.00 -16.07
CA ALA A 428 -36.61 0.18 -17.37
C ALA A 428 -35.65 0.83 -18.36
N ASP A 429 -35.60 0.34 -19.58
CA ASP A 429 -34.70 0.77 -20.65
C ASP A 429 -33.19 0.44 -20.46
N GLN A 430 -32.81 -0.29 -19.44
CA GLN A 430 -31.43 -0.76 -19.24
C GLN A 430 -31.19 -2.12 -19.90
N ARG A 431 -30.04 -2.26 -20.60
CA ARG A 431 -29.67 -3.55 -21.21
C ARG A 431 -28.50 -4.15 -20.44
N PHE A 432 -28.81 -5.22 -19.71
CA PHE A 432 -27.82 -6.03 -19.02
C PHE A 432 -27.12 -6.97 -20.00
N VAL A 433 -25.83 -7.24 -19.73
CA VAL A 433 -25.03 -8.21 -20.47
C VAL A 433 -24.69 -9.41 -19.63
N ASN A 434 -24.56 -10.58 -20.28
CA ASN A 434 -24.22 -11.81 -19.58
C ASN A 434 -22.72 -11.88 -19.30
N LEU A 435 -22.34 -11.71 -18.06
CA LEU A 435 -20.93 -11.78 -17.59
C LEU A 435 -20.30 -13.17 -17.77
N GLY A 436 -21.10 -14.20 -18.01
CA GLY A 436 -20.61 -15.51 -18.42
C GLY A 436 -20.06 -15.51 -19.85
N ASN A 437 -20.55 -14.62 -20.71
CA ASN A 437 -20.17 -14.59 -22.13
C ASN A 437 -18.70 -14.20 -22.30
N PRO A 438 -17.88 -15.01 -23.00
CA PRO A 438 -16.45 -14.72 -23.18
C PRO A 438 -16.17 -13.37 -23.87
N GLY A 439 -17.03 -12.94 -24.80
CA GLY A 439 -16.87 -11.64 -25.47
C GLY A 439 -17.08 -10.46 -24.52
N VAL A 440 -18.09 -10.56 -23.64
CA VAL A 440 -18.33 -9.56 -22.59
C VAL A 440 -17.14 -9.50 -21.63
N ARG A 441 -16.65 -10.65 -21.16
CA ARG A 441 -15.49 -10.69 -20.28
C ARG A 441 -14.23 -10.11 -20.93
N ALA A 442 -14.00 -10.40 -22.20
CA ALA A 442 -12.85 -9.89 -22.94
C ALA A 442 -12.84 -8.35 -23.04
N ILE A 443 -13.96 -7.73 -23.38
CA ILE A 443 -14.03 -6.26 -23.46
C ILE A 443 -13.89 -5.60 -22.08
N LEU A 444 -14.53 -6.14 -21.04
CA LEU A 444 -14.44 -5.63 -19.68
C LEU A 444 -13.02 -5.80 -19.11
N ASN A 445 -12.38 -6.95 -19.29
CA ASN A 445 -10.99 -7.17 -18.90
C ASN A 445 -10.03 -6.20 -19.57
N SER A 446 -10.23 -5.94 -20.88
CA SER A 446 -9.46 -4.93 -21.62
C SER A 446 -9.67 -3.53 -21.03
N TYR A 447 -10.90 -3.18 -20.69
CA TYR A 447 -11.22 -1.88 -20.09
C TYR A 447 -10.59 -1.68 -18.73
N PHE A 448 -10.74 -2.65 -17.81
CA PHE A 448 -10.17 -2.59 -16.46
C PHE A 448 -8.64 -2.56 -16.49
N GLY A 449 -8.02 -3.35 -17.38
CA GLY A 449 -6.58 -3.32 -17.58
C GLY A 449 -6.09 -1.96 -18.10
N LYS A 450 -6.82 -1.33 -19.02
CA LYS A 450 -6.49 0.01 -19.52
C LYS A 450 -6.70 1.10 -18.48
N LEU A 451 -7.76 1.07 -17.68
CA LEU A 451 -7.92 1.98 -16.56
C LEU A 451 -6.71 1.91 -15.63
N ALA A 452 -6.32 0.70 -15.24
CA ALA A 452 -5.17 0.49 -14.36
C ALA A 452 -3.83 0.92 -14.96
N THR A 453 -3.68 0.87 -16.30
CA THR A 453 -2.45 1.26 -16.99
C THR A 453 -2.38 2.75 -17.26
N GLN A 454 -3.51 3.40 -17.57
CA GLN A 454 -3.52 4.79 -18.05
C GLN A 454 -3.73 5.79 -16.91
N TYR A 455 -4.38 5.39 -15.81
CA TYR A 455 -4.74 6.28 -14.72
C TYR A 455 -4.05 5.89 -13.41
N HIS A 456 -2.75 6.15 -13.35
CA HIS A 456 -1.89 5.79 -12.19
C HIS A 456 -2.28 6.47 -10.88
N GLY A 457 -3.05 7.57 -10.94
CA GLY A 457 -3.59 8.28 -9.78
C GLY A 457 -4.85 7.65 -9.16
N LEU A 458 -5.38 6.57 -9.74
CA LEU A 458 -6.50 5.85 -9.15
C LEU A 458 -6.07 5.09 -7.90
N GLU A 459 -6.83 5.26 -6.82
CA GLU A 459 -6.71 4.43 -5.62
C GLU A 459 -7.32 3.05 -5.84
N GLY A 460 -8.44 2.98 -6.56
CA GLY A 460 -9.12 1.74 -6.81
C GLY A 460 -9.95 1.72 -8.08
N ILE A 461 -10.36 0.52 -8.48
CA ILE A 461 -11.34 0.29 -9.53
C ILE A 461 -12.44 -0.59 -8.95
N GLN A 462 -13.69 -0.13 -9.04
CA GLN A 462 -14.85 -0.80 -8.50
C GLN A 462 -15.69 -1.42 -9.60
N ALA A 463 -16.02 -2.71 -9.46
CA ALA A 463 -17.06 -3.35 -10.23
C ALA A 463 -18.41 -3.21 -9.51
N ASP A 464 -19.40 -2.71 -10.21
CA ASP A 464 -20.78 -2.64 -9.76
C ASP A 464 -21.70 -3.18 -10.85
N TYR A 465 -22.97 -3.40 -10.50
CA TYR A 465 -23.97 -3.97 -11.43
C TYR A 465 -23.51 -5.27 -12.11
N HIS A 466 -22.60 -6.01 -11.49
CA HIS A 466 -22.12 -7.31 -11.95
C HIS A 466 -23.08 -8.44 -11.55
N PHE A 467 -24.35 -8.19 -11.71
CA PHE A 467 -25.43 -9.11 -11.36
C PHE A 467 -26.55 -9.01 -12.41
N PHE A 468 -27.47 -9.96 -12.39
CA PHE A 468 -28.60 -9.96 -13.30
C PHE A 468 -29.69 -9.00 -12.85
N PRO A 469 -30.58 -8.55 -13.77
CA PRO A 469 -31.71 -7.69 -13.43
C PRO A 469 -32.56 -8.24 -12.29
N LEU A 470 -33.14 -7.35 -11.50
CA LEU A 470 -34.11 -7.70 -10.46
C LEU A 470 -35.47 -7.93 -11.09
N GLU A 471 -36.08 -9.05 -10.80
CA GLU A 471 -37.49 -9.32 -11.08
C GLU A 471 -38.33 -9.16 -9.82
N ALA A 472 -39.48 -8.53 -9.96
CA ALA A 472 -40.44 -8.38 -8.84
C ALA A 472 -41.03 -9.73 -8.42
N SER A 473 -41.02 -10.72 -9.30
CA SER A 473 -41.38 -12.10 -9.00
C SER A 473 -40.19 -13.02 -9.27
N ASN A 474 -39.75 -13.77 -8.28
CA ASN A 474 -38.65 -14.76 -8.39
C ASN A 474 -38.95 -15.92 -9.32
N THR A 475 -40.01 -15.87 -10.10
CA THR A 475 -40.51 -16.98 -10.92
C THR A 475 -39.96 -17.04 -12.32
N ALA A 476 -39.25 -15.96 -12.77
CA ALA A 476 -38.73 -15.91 -14.11
C ALA A 476 -37.28 -15.36 -14.10
N PRO A 477 -36.30 -16.19 -13.76
CA PRO A 477 -34.91 -15.74 -13.71
C PRO A 477 -34.40 -15.32 -15.10
N TRP A 478 -33.44 -14.44 -15.08
CA TRP A 478 -32.70 -14.00 -16.25
C TRP A 478 -31.63 -15.02 -16.65
N SER A 479 -30.88 -14.73 -17.71
CA SER A 479 -29.81 -15.54 -18.30
C SER A 479 -30.29 -16.58 -19.34
N TYR A 480 -31.47 -16.40 -19.92
CA TYR A 480 -31.97 -17.25 -20.99
C TYR A 480 -31.62 -16.73 -22.39
N ASP A 481 -30.53 -15.95 -22.50
CA ASP A 481 -29.96 -15.57 -23.79
C ASP A 481 -29.39 -16.79 -24.54
N THR A 482 -29.22 -16.63 -25.86
CA THR A 482 -28.82 -17.75 -26.73
C THR A 482 -27.46 -18.33 -26.34
N TRP A 483 -26.53 -17.49 -25.92
CA TRP A 483 -25.22 -17.96 -25.48
C TRP A 483 -25.33 -18.84 -24.23
N ALA A 484 -25.99 -18.35 -23.18
CA ALA A 484 -26.09 -19.05 -21.89
C ALA A 484 -26.80 -20.40 -22.05
N ARG A 485 -27.91 -20.44 -22.82
CA ARG A 485 -28.61 -21.66 -23.13
C ARG A 485 -27.72 -22.69 -23.81
N SER A 486 -27.02 -22.28 -24.88
CA SER A 486 -26.12 -23.16 -25.62
C SER A 486 -24.96 -23.65 -24.79
N ALA A 487 -24.34 -22.78 -23.98
CA ALA A 487 -23.22 -23.13 -23.14
C ALA A 487 -23.62 -24.12 -22.01
N TYR A 488 -24.78 -23.90 -21.38
CA TYR A 488 -25.32 -24.81 -20.37
C TYR A 488 -25.69 -26.17 -20.98
N GLN A 489 -26.41 -26.16 -22.14
CA GLN A 489 -26.76 -27.38 -22.83
C GLN A 489 -25.52 -28.18 -23.25
N ALA A 490 -24.48 -27.54 -23.71
CA ALA A 490 -23.21 -28.20 -24.04
C ALA A 490 -22.57 -28.89 -22.82
N GLN A 491 -22.71 -28.30 -21.64
CA GLN A 491 -22.12 -28.82 -20.42
C GLN A 491 -22.97 -29.91 -19.75
N PHE A 492 -24.30 -29.74 -19.73
CA PHE A 492 -25.22 -30.57 -18.96
C PHE A 492 -26.18 -31.41 -19.79
N GLY A 493 -26.14 -31.29 -21.12
CA GLY A 493 -26.95 -32.06 -22.04
C GLY A 493 -28.43 -31.65 -22.13
N VAL A 494 -28.83 -30.57 -21.46
CA VAL A 494 -30.25 -30.12 -21.37
C VAL A 494 -30.33 -28.58 -21.53
N ASP A 495 -31.31 -28.12 -22.30
CA ASP A 495 -31.63 -26.71 -22.43
C ASP A 495 -32.31 -26.20 -21.16
N PRO A 496 -31.80 -25.15 -20.49
CA PRO A 496 -32.36 -24.66 -19.23
C PRO A 496 -33.81 -24.16 -19.34
N VAL A 497 -34.31 -23.85 -20.48
CA VAL A 497 -35.73 -23.49 -20.71
C VAL A 497 -36.68 -24.64 -20.34
N SER A 498 -36.25 -25.91 -20.49
CA SER A 498 -37.07 -27.08 -20.23
C SER A 498 -37.43 -27.27 -18.76
N PHE A 499 -36.69 -26.65 -17.83
CA PHE A 499 -36.92 -26.75 -16.40
C PHE A 499 -37.04 -25.37 -15.71
N ALA A 500 -37.12 -24.30 -16.44
CA ALA A 500 -37.08 -22.92 -15.94
C ALA A 500 -38.09 -22.65 -14.80
N ASN A 501 -39.26 -23.18 -14.86
CA ASN A 501 -40.33 -22.99 -13.87
C ASN A 501 -40.39 -24.09 -12.83
N THR A 502 -39.40 -25.00 -12.78
CA THR A 502 -39.37 -26.15 -11.86
C THR A 502 -38.46 -25.83 -10.67
N SER A 503 -38.91 -25.01 -9.73
CA SER A 503 -38.21 -24.80 -8.48
C SER A 503 -38.00 -26.14 -7.74
N GLY A 504 -36.78 -26.36 -7.23
CA GLY A 504 -36.39 -27.56 -6.49
C GLY A 504 -35.88 -28.72 -7.34
N SER A 505 -35.85 -28.63 -8.67
CA SER A 505 -35.19 -29.64 -9.51
C SER A 505 -33.64 -29.51 -9.42
N THR A 506 -32.93 -30.64 -9.60
CA THR A 506 -31.48 -30.68 -9.65
C THR A 506 -30.93 -29.78 -10.78
N TYR A 507 -31.58 -29.79 -11.94
CA TYR A 507 -31.16 -28.95 -13.06
C TYR A 507 -31.36 -27.46 -12.79
N HIS A 508 -32.43 -27.08 -12.09
CA HIS A 508 -32.64 -25.69 -11.69
C HIS A 508 -31.54 -25.24 -10.70
N SER A 509 -31.18 -26.05 -9.74
CA SER A 509 -30.08 -25.78 -8.80
C SER A 509 -28.74 -25.68 -9.53
N ASN A 510 -28.48 -26.55 -10.48
CA ASN A 510 -27.30 -26.51 -11.33
C ASN A 510 -27.28 -25.25 -12.18
N TRP A 511 -28.41 -24.78 -12.71
CA TRP A 511 -28.53 -23.55 -13.48
C TRP A 511 -28.19 -22.32 -12.65
N VAL A 512 -28.69 -22.18 -11.45
CA VAL A 512 -28.38 -21.11 -10.52
C VAL A 512 -26.90 -21.14 -10.16
N SER A 513 -26.38 -22.31 -9.80
CA SER A 513 -24.96 -22.47 -9.44
C SER A 513 -24.03 -22.15 -10.62
N TRP A 514 -24.40 -22.56 -11.83
CA TRP A 514 -23.64 -22.27 -13.04
C TRP A 514 -23.57 -20.76 -13.34
N ASN A 515 -24.69 -20.05 -13.21
CA ASN A 515 -24.70 -18.59 -13.39
C ASN A 515 -23.91 -17.87 -12.31
N ARG A 516 -24.04 -18.27 -11.05
CA ARG A 516 -23.23 -17.71 -9.95
C ARG A 516 -21.73 -17.91 -10.18
N ASN A 517 -21.36 -19.09 -10.65
CA ASN A 517 -19.98 -19.41 -11.02
C ASN A 517 -19.45 -18.51 -12.15
N ASN A 518 -20.28 -18.23 -13.13
CA ASN A 518 -19.95 -17.31 -14.23
C ASN A 518 -19.72 -15.88 -13.73
N VAL A 519 -20.55 -15.36 -12.83
CA VAL A 519 -20.37 -14.04 -12.22
C VAL A 519 -19.11 -14.01 -11.38
N THR A 520 -18.89 -15.01 -10.53
CA THR A 520 -17.65 -15.13 -9.72
C THR A 520 -16.41 -15.18 -10.60
N THR A 521 -16.45 -15.97 -11.69
CA THR A 521 -15.34 -16.06 -12.66
C THR A 521 -15.06 -14.71 -13.33
N ALA A 522 -16.10 -13.97 -13.70
CA ALA A 522 -15.95 -12.64 -14.29
C ALA A 522 -15.27 -11.67 -13.32
N LEU A 523 -15.73 -11.62 -12.06
CA LEU A 523 -15.11 -10.75 -11.05
C LEU A 523 -13.63 -11.08 -10.81
N VAL A 524 -13.30 -12.39 -10.70
CA VAL A 524 -11.91 -12.82 -10.57
C VAL A 524 -11.07 -12.38 -11.77
N GLN A 525 -11.60 -12.50 -12.98
CA GLN A 525 -10.90 -12.07 -14.19
C GLN A 525 -10.74 -10.55 -14.28
N LEU A 526 -11.73 -9.76 -13.84
CA LEU A 526 -11.62 -8.30 -13.76
C LEU A 526 -10.53 -7.87 -12.77
N ARG A 527 -10.53 -8.48 -11.57
CA ARG A 527 -9.45 -8.30 -10.58
C ARG A 527 -8.09 -8.63 -11.19
N ASP A 528 -7.98 -9.77 -11.85
CA ASP A 528 -6.72 -10.23 -12.44
C ASP A 528 -6.27 -9.30 -13.58
N ALA A 529 -7.19 -8.76 -14.38
CA ALA A 529 -6.89 -7.76 -15.40
C ALA A 529 -6.26 -6.48 -14.80
N VAL A 530 -6.75 -6.03 -13.65
CA VAL A 530 -6.14 -4.91 -12.90
C VAL A 530 -4.77 -5.30 -12.35
N ARG A 531 -4.67 -6.46 -11.69
CA ARG A 531 -3.44 -6.92 -11.02
C ARG A 531 -2.30 -7.25 -11.98
N ASN A 532 -2.60 -7.73 -13.18
CA ASN A 532 -1.58 -8.05 -14.18
C ASN A 532 -0.80 -6.83 -14.67
N VAL A 533 -1.39 -5.64 -14.60
CA VAL A 533 -0.77 -4.39 -15.05
C VAL A 533 -0.41 -3.46 -13.89
N SER A 534 -1.06 -3.61 -12.74
CA SER A 534 -0.81 -2.83 -11.53
C SER A 534 -0.93 -3.72 -10.28
N PRO A 535 0.04 -4.61 -10.04
CA PRO A 535 -0.08 -5.69 -9.06
C PRO A 535 -0.35 -5.22 -7.61
N THR A 536 0.08 -4.02 -7.25
CA THR A 536 0.05 -3.54 -5.87
C THR A 536 -0.50 -2.12 -5.69
N SER A 537 -0.70 -1.38 -6.76
CA SER A 537 -0.98 0.06 -6.67
C SER A 537 -2.45 0.45 -6.79
N ILE A 538 -3.33 -0.42 -7.29
CA ILE A 538 -4.76 -0.13 -7.48
C ILE A 538 -5.59 -1.22 -6.81
N ALA A 539 -6.44 -0.84 -5.86
CA ALA A 539 -7.35 -1.76 -5.20
C ALA A 539 -8.52 -2.15 -6.14
N PHE A 540 -8.93 -3.40 -6.10
CA PHE A 540 -10.14 -3.86 -6.77
C PHE A 540 -11.26 -4.04 -5.77
N SER A 541 -12.41 -3.40 -5.99
CA SER A 541 -13.59 -3.54 -5.12
C SER A 541 -14.80 -4.05 -5.90
N CYS A 542 -15.69 -4.74 -5.21
CA CYS A 542 -16.96 -5.18 -5.77
C CYS A 542 -18.13 -4.80 -4.87
N VAL A 543 -19.27 -4.49 -5.46
CA VAL A 543 -20.49 -4.13 -4.74
C VAL A 543 -21.44 -5.31 -4.65
N SER A 544 -22.13 -5.48 -3.54
CA SER A 544 -23.02 -6.61 -3.27
C SER A 544 -24.21 -6.19 -2.41
N PHE A 545 -25.06 -7.19 -2.10
CA PHE A 545 -26.09 -7.14 -1.06
C PHE A 545 -25.70 -8.11 0.04
N ALA A 546 -25.84 -7.71 1.31
CA ALA A 546 -25.53 -8.59 2.44
C ALA A 546 -26.53 -9.74 2.57
N ASP A 547 -27.78 -9.53 2.19
CA ASP A 547 -28.82 -10.57 2.14
C ASP A 547 -28.86 -11.33 0.79
N TRP A 548 -27.70 -11.54 0.18
CA TRP A 548 -27.48 -12.19 -1.11
C TRP A 548 -28.23 -13.51 -1.31
N SER A 549 -28.53 -14.23 -0.23
CA SER A 549 -29.26 -15.51 -0.24
C SER A 549 -30.79 -15.34 -0.14
N SER A 550 -31.28 -14.10 0.02
CA SER A 550 -32.71 -13.86 0.07
C SER A 550 -33.40 -14.18 -1.24
N ALA A 551 -34.69 -14.49 -1.19
CA ALA A 551 -35.49 -14.75 -2.39
C ALA A 551 -35.43 -13.54 -3.36
N LEU A 552 -35.35 -12.32 -2.85
CA LEU A 552 -35.24 -11.10 -3.64
C LEU A 552 -33.91 -11.03 -4.43
N HIS A 553 -32.80 -11.50 -3.86
CA HIS A 553 -31.48 -11.39 -4.47
C HIS A 553 -30.99 -12.68 -5.14
N LEU A 554 -31.73 -13.78 -5.00
CA LEU A 554 -31.43 -15.06 -5.68
C LEU A 554 -31.40 -14.90 -7.20
N SER A 555 -32.35 -14.14 -7.77
CA SER A 555 -32.42 -13.85 -9.20
C SER A 555 -31.24 -13.05 -9.74
N LYS A 556 -30.54 -12.32 -8.87
CA LYS A 556 -29.34 -11.53 -9.24
C LYS A 556 -28.08 -12.39 -9.43
N MET A 557 -28.14 -13.68 -9.09
CA MET A 557 -27.01 -14.64 -9.20
C MET A 557 -25.76 -14.22 -8.41
N ILE A 558 -25.93 -13.52 -7.28
CA ILE A 558 -24.88 -13.13 -6.37
C ILE A 558 -24.46 -14.34 -5.52
N ASP A 559 -23.15 -14.49 -5.31
CA ASP A 559 -22.59 -15.53 -4.42
C ASP A 559 -21.45 -14.94 -3.58
N LEU A 560 -21.82 -14.13 -2.58
CA LEU A 560 -20.86 -13.42 -1.75
C LEU A 560 -19.84 -14.35 -1.05
N PRO A 561 -20.22 -15.54 -0.50
CA PRO A 561 -19.24 -16.48 0.05
C PRO A 561 -18.22 -16.99 -0.97
N SER A 562 -18.64 -17.30 -2.19
CA SER A 562 -17.73 -17.72 -3.26
C SER A 562 -16.78 -16.59 -3.66
N TRP A 563 -17.24 -15.34 -3.66
CA TRP A 563 -16.37 -14.19 -3.91
C TRP A 563 -15.31 -14.05 -2.81
N GLY A 564 -15.70 -14.24 -1.54
CA GLY A 564 -14.78 -14.23 -0.41
C GLY A 564 -13.73 -15.33 -0.47
N SER A 565 -14.16 -16.58 -0.75
CA SER A 565 -13.26 -17.75 -0.80
C SER A 565 -12.29 -17.71 -1.99
N THR A 566 -12.69 -17.10 -3.12
CA THR A 566 -11.84 -16.92 -4.31
C THR A 566 -11.01 -15.65 -4.27
N ASN A 567 -11.11 -14.85 -3.20
CA ASN A 567 -10.48 -13.51 -3.12
C ASN A 567 -10.85 -12.63 -4.32
N ALA A 568 -12.12 -12.63 -4.73
CA ALA A 568 -12.58 -11.94 -5.92
C ALA A 568 -12.36 -10.42 -5.88
N ALA A 569 -12.19 -9.83 -4.70
CA ALA A 569 -11.91 -8.41 -4.50
C ALA A 569 -10.99 -8.17 -3.31
N ASP A 570 -10.44 -6.96 -3.21
CA ASP A 570 -9.71 -6.43 -2.05
C ASP A 570 -10.67 -5.81 -1.03
N LEU A 571 -11.72 -5.14 -1.52
CA LEU A 571 -12.77 -4.52 -0.73
C LEU A 571 -14.12 -5.09 -1.17
N TYR A 572 -14.89 -5.60 -0.21
CA TYR A 572 -16.24 -6.10 -0.43
C TYR A 572 -17.22 -5.06 0.09
N MET A 573 -17.90 -4.38 -0.82
CA MET A 573 -18.86 -3.35 -0.48
C MET A 573 -20.27 -3.93 -0.50
N PHE A 574 -21.07 -3.67 0.52
CA PHE A 574 -22.47 -4.10 0.54
C PHE A 574 -23.40 -2.93 0.85
N MET A 575 -24.51 -2.88 0.12
CA MET A 575 -25.49 -1.81 0.19
C MET A 575 -26.48 -2.05 1.34
N ALA A 576 -26.28 -1.32 2.44
CA ALA A 576 -27.18 -1.35 3.61
C ALA A 576 -28.09 -0.12 3.64
N TYR A 577 -28.89 0.08 2.59
CA TYR A 577 -29.74 1.25 2.38
C TYR A 577 -31.09 1.14 3.10
N PHE A 578 -31.09 0.97 4.42
CA PHE A 578 -32.30 0.66 5.19
C PHE A 578 -32.86 1.84 5.98
N ALA A 579 -34.12 1.67 6.37
CA ALA A 579 -34.87 2.63 7.16
C ALA A 579 -34.67 2.50 8.69
N SER A 580 -33.86 1.53 9.15
CA SER A 580 -33.57 1.35 10.58
C SER A 580 -32.13 0.94 10.82
N THR A 581 -31.59 1.32 11.97
CA THR A 581 -30.25 0.89 12.42
C THR A 581 -30.18 -0.62 12.60
N GLY A 582 -31.22 -1.26 13.14
CA GLY A 582 -31.28 -2.71 13.33
C GLY A 582 -31.19 -3.50 12.03
N SER A 583 -31.72 -2.98 10.91
CA SER A 583 -31.56 -3.59 9.59
C SER A 583 -30.13 -3.44 9.06
N ILE A 584 -29.49 -2.28 9.29
CA ILE A 584 -28.10 -2.03 8.96
C ILE A 584 -27.17 -3.00 9.73
N GLU A 585 -27.41 -3.12 11.03
CA GLU A 585 -26.66 -4.03 11.90
C GLU A 585 -26.80 -5.50 11.47
N ALA A 586 -28.03 -5.93 11.12
CA ALA A 586 -28.26 -7.28 10.61
C ALA A 586 -27.55 -7.56 9.28
N ASP A 587 -27.43 -6.56 8.41
CA ASP A 587 -26.66 -6.68 7.17
C ASP A 587 -25.15 -6.73 7.43
N CYS A 588 -24.65 -5.97 8.40
CA CYS A 588 -23.26 -6.09 8.84
C CYS A 588 -22.96 -7.53 9.32
N ASP A 589 -23.83 -8.09 10.18
CA ASP A 589 -23.66 -9.44 10.70
C ASP A 589 -23.69 -10.49 9.57
N ARG A 590 -24.59 -10.35 8.59
CA ARG A 590 -24.66 -11.23 7.41
C ARG A 590 -23.42 -11.13 6.53
N ALA A 591 -22.94 -9.92 6.26
CA ALA A 591 -21.75 -9.71 5.44
C ALA A 591 -20.49 -10.27 6.12
N ILE A 592 -20.31 -10.02 7.42
CA ILE A 592 -19.20 -10.59 8.21
C ILE A 592 -19.20 -12.12 8.14
N ALA A 593 -20.39 -12.73 8.27
CA ALA A 593 -20.54 -14.19 8.19
C ALA A 593 -20.28 -14.73 6.78
N ALA A 594 -20.67 -14.01 5.73
CA ALA A 594 -20.51 -14.43 4.34
C ALA A 594 -19.07 -14.39 3.85
N VAL A 595 -18.29 -13.41 4.28
CA VAL A 595 -16.88 -13.22 3.87
C VAL A 595 -15.95 -13.05 5.07
N PRO A 596 -15.78 -14.08 5.90
CA PRO A 596 -15.01 -13.99 7.13
C PRO A 596 -13.55 -13.57 6.84
N GLY A 597 -13.04 -12.63 7.63
CA GLY A 597 -11.68 -12.13 7.51
C GLY A 597 -11.40 -11.26 6.29
N LYS A 598 -12.44 -10.90 5.51
CA LYS A 598 -12.30 -9.96 4.39
C LYS A 598 -12.62 -8.53 4.84
N ARG A 599 -12.05 -7.57 4.12
CA ARG A 599 -12.32 -6.17 4.37
C ARG A 599 -13.68 -5.77 3.79
N LEU A 600 -14.55 -5.32 4.67
CA LEU A 600 -15.91 -4.91 4.35
C LEU A 600 -16.03 -3.39 4.37
N VAL A 601 -16.72 -2.84 3.37
CA VAL A 601 -17.11 -1.43 3.31
C VAL A 601 -18.63 -1.36 3.29
N VAL A 602 -19.21 -0.61 4.23
CA VAL A 602 -20.67 -0.52 4.34
C VAL A 602 -21.18 0.60 3.46
N GLY A 603 -21.98 0.27 2.46
CA GLY A 603 -22.75 1.23 1.68
C GLY A 603 -23.92 1.77 2.50
N LEU A 604 -23.92 3.06 2.77
CA LEU A 604 -24.97 3.78 3.49
C LEU A 604 -25.69 4.75 2.56
N ALA A 605 -26.93 5.08 2.86
CA ALA A 605 -27.69 6.05 2.05
C ALA A 605 -28.67 6.84 2.89
N ASN A 606 -28.96 8.04 2.40
CA ASN A 606 -30.06 8.86 2.92
C ASN A 606 -31.07 9.10 1.79
N LEU A 607 -31.76 8.05 1.43
CA LEU A 607 -32.82 8.14 0.41
C LEU A 607 -34.01 8.94 0.95
N THR A 608 -34.61 9.77 0.13
CA THR A 608 -35.55 10.85 0.49
C THR A 608 -36.93 10.41 0.97
N SER A 609 -37.21 9.12 1.13
CA SER A 609 -38.54 8.63 1.56
C SER A 609 -38.50 7.94 2.92
N GLY A 610 -39.26 8.46 3.87
CA GLY A 610 -39.47 7.89 5.21
C GLY A 610 -38.59 8.45 6.31
N THR A 611 -38.88 8.12 7.56
CA THR A 611 -38.03 8.39 8.74
C THR A 611 -36.83 7.44 8.70
N ARG A 612 -35.68 8.00 8.43
CA ARG A 612 -34.44 7.22 8.39
C ARG A 612 -33.51 7.59 9.55
N PRO A 613 -32.62 6.68 9.97
CA PRO A 613 -31.59 7.01 10.95
C PRO A 613 -30.72 8.16 10.45
N THR A 614 -30.32 9.03 11.37
CA THR A 614 -29.36 10.09 11.08
C THR A 614 -28.01 9.52 10.64
N VAL A 615 -27.14 10.35 10.04
CA VAL A 615 -25.76 9.98 9.68
C VAL A 615 -25.03 9.37 10.89
N THR A 616 -25.08 10.06 12.03
CA THR A 616 -24.44 9.59 13.27
C THR A 616 -24.98 8.23 13.73
N GLN A 617 -26.31 8.01 13.66
CA GLN A 617 -26.91 6.75 14.05
C GLN A 617 -26.49 5.58 13.14
N GLN A 618 -26.42 5.80 11.82
CA GLN A 618 -25.97 4.79 10.88
C GLN A 618 -24.48 4.44 11.09
N LEU A 619 -23.63 5.45 11.26
CA LEU A 619 -22.19 5.26 11.52
C LEU A 619 -21.94 4.56 12.88
N ASN A 620 -22.71 4.88 13.91
CA ASN A 620 -22.61 4.17 15.18
C ASN A 620 -23.08 2.72 15.09
N ALA A 621 -24.10 2.43 14.27
CA ALA A 621 -24.57 1.06 14.05
C ALA A 621 -23.47 0.18 13.43
N ILE A 622 -22.79 0.65 12.38
CA ILE A 622 -21.70 -0.11 11.78
C ILE A 622 -20.49 -0.25 12.71
N LYS A 623 -20.15 0.82 13.45
CA LYS A 623 -19.07 0.79 14.45
C LYS A 623 -19.36 -0.20 15.57
N GLY A 624 -20.61 -0.31 16.02
CA GLY A 624 -21.06 -1.30 17.00
C GLY A 624 -20.84 -2.75 16.55
N ARG A 625 -20.66 -2.99 15.25
CA ARG A 625 -20.31 -4.30 14.65
C ARG A 625 -18.82 -4.45 14.33
N GLY A 626 -17.97 -3.51 14.77
CA GLY A 626 -16.53 -3.52 14.51
C GLY A 626 -16.15 -3.13 13.09
N LEU A 627 -17.05 -2.47 12.35
CA LEU A 627 -16.79 -1.95 11.00
C LEU A 627 -16.59 -0.43 11.07
N GLU A 628 -15.58 0.05 10.36
CA GLU A 628 -15.24 1.48 10.31
C GLU A 628 -15.24 2.03 8.87
N ASP A 629 -15.14 1.13 7.88
CA ASP A 629 -15.13 1.48 6.47
C ASP A 629 -16.56 1.69 5.97
N PHE A 630 -16.83 2.83 5.34
CA PHE A 630 -18.14 3.14 4.77
C PHE A 630 -18.03 3.91 3.45
N ALA A 631 -19.10 3.84 2.66
CA ALA A 631 -19.31 4.72 1.51
C ALA A 631 -20.76 5.16 1.46
N TRP A 632 -20.98 6.43 1.14
CA TRP A 632 -22.31 7.06 1.19
C TRP A 632 -22.92 7.23 -0.20
N PHE A 633 -24.09 6.71 -0.42
CA PHE A 633 -24.85 6.89 -1.67
C PHE A 633 -25.93 7.95 -1.47
N GLU A 634 -25.84 9.11 -2.15
CA GLU A 634 -24.74 9.59 -2.98
C GLU A 634 -24.20 10.92 -2.46
N ALA A 635 -23.07 11.38 -2.97
CA ALA A 635 -22.39 12.61 -2.57
C ALA A 635 -23.29 13.86 -2.68
N ASN A 636 -24.10 13.95 -3.71
CA ASN A 636 -25.03 15.06 -3.92
C ASN A 636 -26.04 15.23 -2.77
N THR A 637 -26.42 14.13 -2.10
CA THR A 637 -27.30 14.20 -0.92
C THR A 637 -26.66 14.94 0.24
N PHE A 638 -25.34 14.75 0.45
CA PHE A 638 -24.59 15.50 1.46
C PHE A 638 -24.47 16.97 1.11
N ILE A 639 -24.12 17.27 -0.16
CA ILE A 639 -23.93 18.65 -0.63
C ILE A 639 -25.24 19.43 -0.52
N ALA A 640 -26.36 18.80 -0.85
CA ALA A 640 -27.69 19.41 -0.74
C ALA A 640 -28.16 19.59 0.72
N ASN A 641 -27.49 18.97 1.70
CA ASN A 641 -27.94 18.95 3.09
C ASN A 641 -26.79 19.23 4.07
N PRO A 642 -26.52 20.53 4.39
CA PRO A 642 -25.42 20.91 5.26
C PRO A 642 -25.44 20.28 6.66
N SER A 643 -26.63 19.96 7.18
CA SER A 643 -26.76 19.32 8.49
C SER A 643 -26.23 17.88 8.49
N MET A 644 -26.33 17.18 7.38
CA MET A 644 -25.72 15.84 7.22
C MET A 644 -24.20 15.91 7.15
N LEU A 645 -23.66 16.87 6.41
CA LEU A 645 -22.21 17.14 6.36
C LEU A 645 -21.67 17.43 7.76
N MET A 646 -22.37 18.26 8.54
CA MET A 646 -21.98 18.58 9.91
C MET A 646 -21.99 17.34 10.81
N MET A 647 -23.05 16.50 10.76
CA MET A 647 -23.10 15.24 11.52
C MET A 647 -21.96 14.28 11.15
N LEU A 648 -21.61 14.21 9.88
CA LEU A 648 -20.46 13.42 9.41
C LEU A 648 -19.15 13.97 9.96
N SER A 649 -18.94 15.28 9.83
CA SER A 649 -17.76 15.97 10.32
C SER A 649 -17.57 15.77 11.82
N ASP A 650 -18.63 15.91 12.60
CA ASP A 650 -18.62 15.70 14.05
C ASP A 650 -18.25 14.26 14.40
N TRP A 651 -18.84 13.30 13.71
CA TRP A 651 -18.57 11.89 13.97
C TRP A 651 -17.11 11.54 13.62
N VAL A 652 -16.64 11.97 12.47
CA VAL A 652 -15.26 11.71 12.01
C VAL A 652 -14.24 12.36 12.94
N THR A 653 -14.48 13.59 13.40
CA THR A 653 -13.62 14.31 14.35
C THR A 653 -13.53 13.59 15.69
N ASN A 654 -14.63 13.08 16.19
CA ASN A 654 -14.67 12.38 17.48
C ASN A 654 -14.07 10.97 17.45
N VAL A 655 -14.00 10.35 16.29
CA VAL A 655 -13.56 8.96 16.13
C VAL A 655 -12.16 8.84 15.52
N GLY A 656 -11.73 9.81 14.71
CA GLY A 656 -10.61 9.67 13.79
C GLY A 656 -9.45 10.64 13.93
N ALA A 657 -9.59 11.77 14.63
CA ALA A 657 -8.49 12.74 14.73
C ALA A 657 -7.44 12.28 15.75
N LYS A 658 -6.38 11.67 15.26
CA LYS A 658 -5.24 11.23 16.09
C LYS A 658 -4.06 12.20 16.08
N GLN A 659 -4.01 13.14 15.15
CA GLN A 659 -2.84 14.01 14.95
C GLN A 659 -3.27 15.46 14.79
N ILE A 660 -2.65 16.36 15.58
CA ILE A 660 -2.89 17.82 15.45
C ILE A 660 -2.37 18.27 14.09
N GLY A 661 -3.19 18.99 13.34
CA GLY A 661 -2.84 19.48 12.00
C GLY A 661 -3.29 18.56 10.86
N ASP A 662 -3.65 17.32 11.12
CA ASP A 662 -4.29 16.42 10.14
C ASP A 662 -5.76 16.86 9.94
N ILE A 663 -5.94 17.89 9.15
CA ILE A 663 -7.23 18.52 8.89
C ILE A 663 -8.08 17.66 7.98
N ASN A 664 -7.44 17.03 7.03
CA ASN A 664 -8.11 16.15 6.08
C ASN A 664 -8.31 14.74 6.62
N LEU A 665 -7.79 14.40 7.78
CA LEU A 665 -7.90 13.10 8.46
C LEU A 665 -7.40 11.92 7.62
N ASP A 666 -6.32 12.13 6.86
CA ASP A 666 -5.66 11.08 6.08
C ASP A 666 -4.44 10.47 6.79
N GLU A 667 -4.26 10.82 8.06
CA GLU A 667 -3.16 10.40 8.96
C GLU A 667 -1.81 11.09 8.66
N TRP A 668 -1.80 12.07 7.75
CA TRP A 668 -0.64 12.88 7.42
C TRP A 668 -0.92 14.36 7.67
N VAL A 669 0.09 15.13 8.01
CA VAL A 669 0.00 16.59 8.10
C VAL A 669 0.82 17.17 6.98
N ASP A 670 0.15 17.65 5.92
CA ASP A 670 0.83 18.10 4.71
C ASP A 670 0.11 19.28 4.02
N VAL A 671 0.53 19.62 2.81
CA VAL A 671 -0.05 20.76 2.10
C VAL A 671 -1.54 20.60 1.76
N ARG A 672 -2.05 19.37 1.75
CA ARG A 672 -3.48 19.10 1.54
C ARG A 672 -4.31 19.61 2.72
N ASP A 673 -3.75 19.51 3.94
CA ASP A 673 -4.32 20.13 5.14
C ASP A 673 -4.29 21.65 5.04
N ARG A 674 -3.20 22.18 4.49
CA ARG A 674 -3.06 23.62 4.24
C ARG A 674 -4.12 24.12 3.26
N VAL A 675 -4.31 23.41 2.14
CA VAL A 675 -5.36 23.76 1.17
C VAL A 675 -6.74 23.78 1.82
N LEU A 676 -7.06 22.82 2.68
CA LEU A 676 -8.33 22.80 3.41
C LEU A 676 -8.42 23.91 4.47
N PHE A 677 -7.33 24.20 5.16
CA PHE A 677 -7.27 25.29 6.11
C PHE A 677 -7.53 26.63 5.42
N ASP A 678 -6.85 26.93 4.33
CA ASP A 678 -7.02 28.18 3.58
C ASP A 678 -8.38 28.32 2.92
N ALA A 679 -8.99 27.20 2.55
CA ALA A 679 -10.36 27.19 2.05
C ALA A 679 -11.40 27.56 3.13
N LEU A 680 -11.11 27.27 4.40
CA LEU A 680 -11.96 27.66 5.52
C LEU A 680 -11.61 29.08 6.03
N TYR A 681 -10.32 29.34 6.28
CA TYR A 681 -9.82 30.59 6.86
C TYR A 681 -9.32 31.55 5.78
N THR A 682 -10.11 32.57 5.48
CA THR A 682 -9.83 33.60 4.46
C THR A 682 -9.35 34.93 5.04
N GLY A 683 -8.77 34.91 6.25
CA GLY A 683 -8.22 36.08 6.91
C GLY A 683 -9.14 36.72 7.98
N THR A 684 -10.37 36.23 8.14
CA THR A 684 -11.28 36.68 9.21
C THR A 684 -11.39 35.59 10.28
N PRO A 685 -11.13 35.90 11.57
CA PRO A 685 -11.24 34.93 12.65
C PRO A 685 -12.61 34.26 12.72
N ILE A 686 -12.62 32.96 12.88
CA ILE A 686 -13.81 32.11 12.92
C ILE A 686 -13.93 31.48 14.30
N THR A 687 -15.08 31.62 14.93
CA THR A 687 -15.33 30.95 16.22
C THR A 687 -15.40 29.45 16.04
N ARG A 688 -14.67 28.71 16.89
CA ARG A 688 -14.69 27.24 16.93
C ARG A 688 -16.11 26.72 17.22
N ASN A 689 -16.46 25.67 16.50
CA ASN A 689 -17.63 24.84 16.75
C ASN A 689 -17.28 23.37 16.50
N ALA A 690 -18.20 22.45 16.69
CA ALA A 690 -17.94 21.02 16.51
C ALA A 690 -17.45 20.69 15.09
N GLY A 691 -18.00 21.31 14.04
CA GLY A 691 -17.65 21.01 12.65
C GLY A 691 -16.30 21.56 12.21
N ASN A 692 -15.74 22.55 12.89
CA ASN A 692 -14.45 23.16 12.54
C ASN A 692 -13.36 23.01 13.62
N ALA A 693 -13.62 22.24 14.67
CA ALA A 693 -12.73 22.12 15.83
C ALA A 693 -11.31 21.69 15.49
N ARG A 694 -11.11 20.90 14.44
CA ARG A 694 -9.80 20.41 13.99
C ARG A 694 -8.91 21.47 13.33
N TYR A 695 -9.49 22.62 12.99
CA TYR A 695 -8.78 23.78 12.44
C TYR A 695 -8.22 24.70 13.54
N ASP A 696 -8.72 24.59 14.77
CA ASP A 696 -8.23 25.31 15.95
C ASP A 696 -7.05 24.52 16.54
N LEU A 697 -5.86 24.77 16.02
CA LEU A 697 -4.66 23.98 16.29
C LEU A 697 -3.99 24.35 17.61
N ASN A 698 -4.23 25.57 18.09
CA ASN A 698 -3.71 26.08 19.34
C ASN A 698 -4.70 25.94 20.52
N ASN A 699 -5.94 25.50 20.24
CA ASN A 699 -7.00 25.25 21.20
C ASN A 699 -7.49 26.52 21.95
N ASP A 700 -7.45 27.72 21.32
CA ASP A 700 -7.89 28.97 21.92
C ASP A 700 -9.37 29.30 21.62
N ASN A 701 -10.09 28.39 20.95
CA ASN A 701 -11.47 28.48 20.47
C ASN A 701 -11.71 29.49 19.33
N VAL A 702 -10.67 29.96 18.69
CA VAL A 702 -10.72 30.84 17.52
C VAL A 702 -9.82 30.24 16.43
N ILE A 703 -10.33 30.13 15.22
CA ILE A 703 -9.51 29.74 14.05
C ILE A 703 -9.03 31.03 13.41
N ASP A 704 -7.73 31.29 13.50
CA ASP A 704 -7.12 32.55 13.03
C ASP A 704 -5.71 32.36 12.45
N GLY A 705 -5.00 33.48 12.29
CA GLY A 705 -3.64 33.45 11.77
C GLY A 705 -2.63 32.67 12.62
N LYS A 706 -2.92 32.45 13.93
CA LYS A 706 -2.03 31.64 14.78
C LYS A 706 -2.11 30.17 14.44
N ASP A 707 -3.32 29.67 14.14
CA ASP A 707 -3.53 28.29 13.69
C ASP A 707 -2.89 28.07 12.33
N SER A 708 -2.96 29.08 11.44
CA SER A 708 -2.28 29.07 10.17
C SER A 708 -0.75 28.90 10.34
N VAL A 709 -0.15 29.65 11.27
CA VAL A 709 1.29 29.55 11.59
C VAL A 709 1.61 28.19 12.23
N GLU A 710 0.75 27.68 13.09
CA GLU A 710 0.94 26.38 13.71
C GLU A 710 0.84 25.25 12.69
N LEU A 711 -0.10 25.33 11.75
CA LEU A 711 -0.21 24.37 10.66
C LEU A 711 1.07 24.37 9.80
N ASP A 712 1.57 25.54 9.42
CA ASP A 712 2.83 25.66 8.69
C ASP A 712 4.00 25.03 9.44
N ARG A 713 4.05 25.23 10.77
CA ARG A 713 5.07 24.61 11.62
C ARG A 713 4.97 23.10 11.61
N LEU A 714 3.75 22.55 11.68
CA LEU A 714 3.49 21.12 11.65
C LEU A 714 3.85 20.52 10.28
N ILE A 715 3.44 21.16 9.19
CA ILE A 715 3.79 20.75 7.83
C ILE A 715 5.31 20.72 7.63
N ARG A 716 6.02 21.77 8.04
CA ARG A 716 7.49 21.84 7.96
C ARG A 716 8.17 20.73 8.74
N ARG A 717 7.64 20.39 9.92
CA ARG A 717 8.18 19.32 10.75
C ARG A 717 8.04 17.92 10.10
N TRP A 718 7.00 17.69 9.34
CA TRP A 718 6.65 16.36 8.85
C TRP A 718 7.01 16.11 7.39
N ARG A 719 7.28 17.13 6.61
CA ARG A 719 7.34 16.99 5.17
C ARG A 719 8.65 17.37 4.51
N PHE A 720 9.28 18.46 4.95
CA PHE A 720 10.52 18.92 4.39
C PHE A 720 11.67 18.47 5.28
N GLY A 721 12.52 17.64 4.69
CA GLY A 721 13.54 17.00 5.43
C GLY A 721 12.90 16.06 6.47
N GLU A 722 12.76 14.81 6.14
CA GLU A 722 12.49 13.75 7.13
C GLU A 722 13.47 13.85 8.32
N ASP A 723 14.44 14.70 8.15
CA ASP A 723 15.47 15.09 9.13
C ASP A 723 15.19 16.42 9.85
N GLY A 724 14.12 17.11 9.54
CA GLY A 724 13.77 18.43 10.11
C GLY A 724 14.52 19.61 9.50
N VAL A 725 15.25 19.39 8.41
CA VAL A 725 16.00 20.42 7.65
C VAL A 725 15.54 20.37 6.21
N VAL A 726 15.06 21.48 5.68
CA VAL A 726 14.79 21.61 4.25
C VAL A 726 16.10 21.96 3.57
N ASP A 727 16.73 20.98 2.93
CA ASP A 727 18.03 21.14 2.28
C ASP A 727 18.00 20.73 0.79
N PHE A 728 19.18 20.69 0.18
CA PHE A 728 19.31 20.32 -1.23
C PHE A 728 18.83 18.88 -1.56
N ARG A 729 18.79 17.96 -0.58
CA ARG A 729 18.31 16.59 -0.77
C ARG A 729 16.82 16.56 -1.01
N ASP A 730 16.08 17.42 -0.32
CA ASP A 730 14.64 17.60 -0.54
C ASP A 730 14.37 18.17 -1.92
N LEU A 731 15.14 19.17 -2.31
CA LEU A 731 15.03 19.77 -3.63
C LEU A 731 15.35 18.76 -4.74
N TRP A 732 16.37 17.93 -4.54
CA TRP A 732 16.73 16.90 -5.48
C TRP A 732 15.68 15.79 -5.57
N ALA A 733 15.14 15.37 -4.44
CA ALA A 733 14.05 14.38 -4.40
C ALA A 733 12.77 14.91 -5.06
N LEU A 734 12.45 16.19 -4.87
CA LEU A 734 11.34 16.85 -5.56
C LEU A 734 11.59 16.89 -7.08
N ARG A 735 12.76 17.29 -7.53
CA ARG A 735 13.11 17.32 -8.95
C ARG A 735 13.11 15.94 -9.59
N ALA A 736 13.57 14.91 -8.88
CA ALA A 736 13.46 13.52 -9.34
C ALA A 736 12.01 13.07 -9.50
N ALA A 737 11.11 13.60 -8.68
CA ALA A 737 9.69 13.32 -8.76
C ALA A 737 9.01 13.95 -9.99
N TYR A 738 9.38 15.18 -10.38
CA TYR A 738 8.72 15.83 -11.52
C TYR A 738 9.36 15.54 -12.88
N THR A 739 10.62 15.18 -12.95
CA THR A 739 11.24 14.75 -14.22
C THR A 739 10.63 13.45 -14.79
N GLN A 740 9.82 12.76 -14.03
CA GLN A 740 9.13 11.53 -14.46
C GLN A 740 7.70 11.77 -14.99
N GLY A 741 7.16 13.01 -14.94
CA GLY A 741 5.73 13.15 -15.05
C GLY A 741 5.16 14.09 -16.10
N THR A 742 4.49 13.52 -17.10
CA THR A 742 3.44 14.17 -17.88
C THR A 742 2.05 13.66 -17.47
N GLY A 743 1.86 13.20 -16.24
CA GLY A 743 0.63 12.61 -15.71
C GLY A 743 0.32 13.04 -14.30
N SER A 744 -0.89 12.71 -13.82
CA SER A 744 -1.28 12.86 -12.41
C SER A 744 -0.25 12.20 -11.51
N VAL A 745 0.11 12.87 -10.44
CA VAL A 745 1.11 12.39 -9.49
C VAL A 745 0.63 11.11 -8.84
N PRO A 746 1.38 10.00 -8.92
CA PRO A 746 1.06 8.80 -8.13
C PRO A 746 0.97 9.16 -6.64
N ALA A 747 0.07 8.51 -5.91
CA ALA A 747 -0.15 8.79 -4.47
C ALA A 747 1.15 8.77 -3.63
N ILE A 748 2.13 7.94 -4.02
CA ILE A 748 3.45 7.87 -3.38
C ILE A 748 4.32 9.12 -3.61
N LEU A 749 4.10 9.87 -4.69
CA LEU A 749 4.81 11.10 -5.01
C LEU A 749 4.04 12.36 -4.58
N ASN A 750 2.83 12.21 -4.07
CA ASN A 750 1.94 13.30 -3.67
C ASN A 750 2.55 14.21 -2.60
N ARG A 751 3.51 13.70 -1.84
CA ARG A 751 4.26 14.49 -0.87
C ARG A 751 5.07 15.63 -1.49
N TRP A 752 5.34 15.58 -2.79
CA TRP A 752 6.11 16.59 -3.53
C TRP A 752 5.22 17.56 -4.31
N ASP A 753 3.92 17.32 -4.39
CA ASP A 753 2.93 18.26 -4.90
C ASP A 753 2.60 19.29 -3.80
N LEU A 754 3.46 20.31 -3.72
CA LEU A 754 3.47 21.26 -2.61
C LEU A 754 2.41 22.34 -2.72
N ASN A 755 1.90 22.58 -3.92
CA ASN A 755 0.81 23.52 -4.17
C ASN A 755 -0.56 22.80 -4.29
N ALA A 756 -0.58 21.47 -4.22
CA ALA A 756 -1.75 20.62 -4.32
C ALA A 756 -2.54 20.82 -5.64
N ASP A 757 -1.84 21.04 -6.76
CA ASP A 757 -2.47 21.17 -8.07
C ASP A 757 -2.51 19.86 -8.87
N GLY A 758 -2.10 18.75 -8.25
CA GLY A 758 -2.05 17.42 -8.85
C GLY A 758 -0.83 17.17 -9.73
N LYS A 759 0.16 18.05 -9.68
CA LYS A 759 1.44 17.92 -10.40
C LYS A 759 2.59 18.04 -9.41
N VAL A 760 3.77 17.63 -9.85
CA VAL A 760 5.03 17.97 -9.19
C VAL A 760 5.88 18.66 -10.23
N ASP A 761 6.04 19.96 -10.12
CA ASP A 761 6.74 20.78 -11.11
C ASP A 761 7.52 21.97 -10.49
N ALA A 762 7.89 22.93 -11.33
CA ALA A 762 8.66 24.09 -10.89
C ALA A 762 7.93 25.01 -9.90
N LEU A 763 6.60 24.93 -9.81
CA LEU A 763 5.84 25.69 -8.81
C LEU A 763 6.07 25.10 -7.42
N ASP A 764 6.08 23.77 -7.31
CA ASP A 764 6.39 23.05 -6.07
C ASP A 764 7.84 23.31 -5.63
N GLU A 765 8.77 23.30 -6.59
CA GLU A 765 10.15 23.69 -6.30
C GLU A 765 10.25 25.12 -5.75
N GLY A 766 9.46 26.05 -6.29
CA GLY A 766 9.38 27.41 -5.79
C GLY A 766 8.92 27.47 -4.31
N ILE A 767 7.92 26.65 -3.95
CA ILE A 767 7.42 26.55 -2.58
C ILE A 767 8.49 25.92 -1.67
N LEU A 768 9.13 24.84 -2.10
CA LEU A 768 10.21 24.20 -1.34
C LEU A 768 11.34 25.20 -1.06
N ARG A 769 11.80 25.92 -2.07
CA ARG A 769 12.86 26.94 -1.94
C ARG A 769 12.48 28.07 -0.98
N ALA A 770 11.23 28.52 -1.02
CA ALA A 770 10.73 29.58 -0.12
C ALA A 770 10.69 29.14 1.35
N ASN A 771 10.66 27.83 1.62
CA ASN A 771 10.63 27.25 2.95
C ASN A 771 11.96 26.62 3.38
N ALA A 772 13.02 26.77 2.58
CA ALA A 772 14.33 26.26 2.92
C ALA A 772 14.87 26.89 4.20
N THR A 773 15.35 26.04 5.10
CA THR A 773 15.96 26.47 6.37
C THR A 773 17.46 26.63 6.27
N VAL A 774 18.04 26.18 5.18
CA VAL A 774 19.46 26.30 4.83
C VAL A 774 19.63 26.85 3.40
N ASP A 775 20.77 27.34 3.07
CA ASP A 775 21.08 27.77 1.71
C ASP A 775 20.99 26.57 0.75
N LEU A 776 20.02 26.63 -0.17
CA LEU A 776 19.80 25.61 -1.20
C LEU A 776 20.70 25.84 -2.44
N THR A 777 21.68 26.75 -2.38
CA THR A 777 22.68 26.80 -3.45
C THR A 777 23.39 25.44 -3.49
N PHE A 778 23.27 24.80 -4.62
CA PHE A 778 23.93 23.52 -4.85
C PHE A 778 25.44 23.71 -4.81
N ALA A 779 26.06 23.42 -3.68
CA ALA A 779 27.51 23.44 -3.61
C ALA A 779 28.14 22.48 -4.63
N TYR A 780 27.40 21.44 -5.04
CA TYR A 780 27.84 20.48 -6.05
C TYR A 780 27.47 20.83 -7.50
N ASP A 781 26.50 21.71 -7.74
CA ASP A 781 26.19 22.30 -9.04
C ASP A 781 27.10 23.52 -9.27
N VAL A 782 28.32 23.20 -9.64
CA VAL A 782 29.39 24.20 -9.74
C VAL A 782 29.21 25.13 -10.94
N ASN A 783 28.52 24.65 -11.98
CA ASN A 783 28.26 25.41 -13.20
C ASN A 783 26.90 26.13 -13.18
N ASN A 784 26.07 25.90 -12.13
CA ASN A 784 24.72 26.45 -11.95
C ASN A 784 23.74 26.15 -13.09
N ASP A 785 23.88 24.99 -13.72
CA ASP A 785 22.92 24.52 -14.75
C ASP A 785 21.72 23.78 -14.17
N GLY A 786 21.69 23.56 -12.87
CA GLY A 786 20.62 22.92 -12.13
C GLY A 786 20.71 21.38 -12.08
N VAL A 787 21.80 20.79 -12.57
CA VAL A 787 22.03 19.34 -12.59
C VAL A 787 23.47 19.05 -12.16
N VAL A 788 23.68 18.16 -11.18
CA VAL A 788 25.04 17.78 -10.78
C VAL A 788 25.54 16.63 -11.64
N THR A 789 26.51 16.90 -12.49
CA THR A 789 27.07 15.97 -13.48
C THR A 789 28.61 16.01 -13.50
N ILE A 790 29.23 15.23 -14.40
CA ILE A 790 30.67 15.29 -14.63
C ILE A 790 31.11 16.70 -15.11
N GLU A 791 30.18 17.48 -15.66
CA GLU A 791 30.47 18.85 -16.12
C GLU A 791 30.74 19.80 -14.96
N ASP A 792 30.16 19.52 -13.76
CA ASP A 792 30.48 20.24 -12.53
C ASP A 792 31.90 19.99 -12.05
N LEU A 793 32.36 18.74 -12.16
CA LEU A 793 33.72 18.39 -11.83
C LEU A 793 34.74 19.10 -12.79
N VAL A 794 34.36 19.24 -14.06
CA VAL A 794 35.13 20.02 -15.04
C VAL A 794 35.08 21.52 -14.69
N SER A 795 33.94 22.05 -14.31
CA SER A 795 33.76 23.43 -13.88
C SER A 795 34.51 23.71 -12.60
N PHE A 796 34.48 22.81 -11.63
CA PHE A 796 35.29 22.89 -10.41
C PHE A 796 36.80 22.98 -10.72
N SER A 797 37.29 22.22 -11.69
CA SER A 797 38.71 22.27 -12.08
C SER A 797 39.13 23.60 -12.69
N ARG A 798 38.18 24.40 -13.19
CA ARG A 798 38.41 25.72 -13.79
C ARG A 798 38.23 26.88 -12.82
N GLY A 799 37.35 26.70 -11.82
CA GLY A 799 37.07 27.68 -10.76
C GLY A 799 36.64 26.94 -9.49
N PRO A 800 37.60 26.46 -8.67
CA PRO A 800 37.29 25.73 -7.45
C PRO A 800 36.43 26.55 -6.50
N THR A 801 35.43 25.88 -5.89
CA THR A 801 34.51 26.44 -4.90
C THR A 801 34.50 25.56 -3.64
N ASP A 802 34.11 26.12 -2.52
CA ASP A 802 33.94 25.37 -1.27
C ASP A 802 32.66 24.53 -1.36
N VAL A 803 32.80 23.30 -1.89
CA VAL A 803 31.71 22.38 -2.18
C VAL A 803 31.24 21.68 -0.91
N ASN A 804 32.14 21.36 -0.01
CA ASN A 804 31.83 20.69 1.24
C ASN A 804 31.46 21.65 2.38
N LYS A 805 31.55 22.97 2.13
CA LYS A 805 31.22 24.06 3.07
C LYS A 805 32.01 24.00 4.38
N ASP A 806 33.26 23.54 4.35
CA ASP A 806 34.13 23.53 5.51
C ASP A 806 34.88 24.86 5.73
N GLY A 807 34.66 25.83 4.88
CA GLY A 807 35.30 27.15 4.89
C GLY A 807 36.65 27.20 4.18
N SER A 808 37.07 26.14 3.50
CA SER A 808 38.35 26.03 2.81
C SER A 808 38.16 25.44 1.43
N ILE A 809 38.73 26.01 0.41
CA ILE A 809 38.69 25.46 -0.96
C ILE A 809 39.95 24.61 -1.16
N ASN A 810 39.78 23.30 -1.20
CA ASN A 810 40.88 22.34 -1.26
C ASN A 810 40.48 21.00 -1.93
N VAL A 811 41.36 20.00 -1.84
CA VAL A 811 41.15 18.67 -2.47
C VAL A 811 39.92 17.94 -1.89
N ALA A 812 39.55 18.25 -0.65
CA ALA A 812 38.39 17.63 -0.04
C ALA A 812 37.05 18.01 -0.75
N ASP A 813 37.00 19.24 -1.31
CA ASP A 813 35.87 19.70 -2.12
C ASP A 813 35.74 18.89 -3.41
N GLN A 814 36.87 18.67 -4.08
CA GLN A 814 36.89 17.85 -5.30
C GLN A 814 36.53 16.40 -5.04
N GLU A 815 36.97 15.87 -3.89
CA GLU A 815 36.62 14.50 -3.50
C GLU A 815 35.15 14.38 -3.09
N ALA A 816 34.59 15.35 -2.41
CA ALA A 816 33.17 15.43 -2.09
C ALA A 816 32.30 15.42 -3.36
N LEU A 817 32.66 16.23 -4.36
CA LEU A 817 31.97 16.25 -5.66
C LEU A 817 32.14 14.94 -6.43
N ARG A 818 33.32 14.33 -6.42
CA ARG A 818 33.55 13.03 -7.03
C ARG A 818 32.77 11.91 -6.36
N GLU A 819 32.73 11.91 -5.04
CA GLU A 819 31.98 10.91 -4.28
C GLU A 819 30.48 11.05 -4.51
N PHE A 820 29.98 12.26 -4.57
CA PHE A 820 28.59 12.54 -4.93
C PHE A 820 28.25 11.98 -6.32
N LEU A 821 29.12 12.21 -7.31
CA LEU A 821 28.94 11.67 -8.68
C LEU A 821 29.01 10.14 -8.72
N ARG A 822 29.91 9.51 -7.96
CA ARG A 822 30.01 8.03 -7.86
C ARG A 822 28.75 7.41 -7.27
N GLN A 823 28.12 8.07 -6.31
CA GLN A 823 26.89 7.58 -5.71
C GLN A 823 25.69 7.62 -6.68
N GLN A 824 25.79 8.40 -7.76
CA GLN A 824 24.77 8.48 -8.81
C GLN A 824 24.98 7.47 -9.97
N GLU A 825 26.18 6.93 -10.17
CA GLU A 825 26.48 6.01 -11.26
C GLU A 825 25.66 4.68 -11.25
N PRO A 826 25.28 4.06 -10.14
CA PRO A 826 24.48 2.85 -10.16
C PRO A 826 23.08 3.01 -10.78
N GLN A 827 22.56 4.22 -10.84
CA GLN A 827 21.23 4.49 -11.43
C GLN A 827 21.28 4.70 -12.95
N LYS A 828 22.42 5.13 -13.52
CA LYS A 828 22.56 5.33 -14.97
C LYS A 828 22.86 4.06 -15.75
N MET A 829 23.42 3.01 -15.14
CA MET A 829 23.69 1.75 -15.82
C MET A 829 22.45 0.89 -16.09
N GLN A 830 21.32 1.19 -15.51
CA GLN A 830 20.06 0.51 -15.84
C GLN A 830 19.26 1.15 -16.99
N ASN A 831 19.61 2.38 -17.41
CA ASN A 831 18.89 3.11 -18.46
C ASN A 831 19.71 3.44 -19.72
N GLY A 832 20.91 2.92 -19.87
CA GLY A 832 21.82 3.33 -20.93
C GLY A 832 22.38 2.21 -21.77
N THR A 833 21.59 1.57 -22.61
CA THR A 833 22.06 0.93 -23.83
C THR A 833 21.15 1.26 -24.99
N GLN A 834 21.39 2.39 -25.62
CA GLN A 834 21.29 2.57 -27.05
C GLN A 834 22.03 3.87 -27.41
N GLY A 835 23.26 3.73 -27.82
CA GLY A 835 24.00 4.75 -28.56
C GLY A 835 24.12 4.36 -30.00
N PRO A 836 24.80 5.19 -30.88
CA PRO A 836 24.17 5.91 -31.95
C PRO A 836 23.83 5.07 -33.16
#